data_3c7e0712c796c567964a49f24f622723
#
_entry.id   3c7e0712c796c567964a49f24f622723
#
_cell.length_a   1.000
_cell.length_b   1.000
_cell.length_c   1.000
_cell.angle_alpha   90.00
_cell.angle_beta   90.00
_cell.angle_gamma   90.00
#
_symmetry.space_group_name_H-M   'P 1'
#
loop_
_entity.id
_entity.type
_entity.pdbx_description
1 polymer ?
#
loop_
_entity_poly.entity_id
_entity_poly.type
_entity_poly.pdbx_seq_one_letter_code
_entity_poly.pdbx_strand_id
1 'polypeptide(L)'
;MKKNNIVLFGIAVLCACSVPKERQPLTGGQWGEIKNGSAEEVVSSEVLYWQAPPASKEVLHFYDATAHDGTRSLCISADGLANGYWNNRVNLKPWSKYRFKGWIKCENVVAEPQGGAGFRLQGVEVQLPDFTGTQDWTLVSCDFETGANDCVTVSCLLGTEGKAKGKVWFDDLSFECLGTEVIETSIKVDPAEQKAEMSPYIYGQFIEHMGHCIYGGIWAEMLMDRKFWYAPGQKGSPWQIAGTDKAEKGLYMDETAPYTGRHTPVLKSDGKRIALKQTQLGLRPGISCSGYIVMKADREMPVKVMLNYGSFTQELSLEVGTTYRKYPVHFSAFDHKVKDATFSICPQKEGRLWIGTASLMPDDHIDGFRADVLALLRGLKAPVYRWPGGNFVSGYDWHDGIGERDKRPPRRNPAWTGVESNDVGIHEFMRLCELLDTEPYIAVNAGLGGVKEAADEVEYCNGTEDTPMGKWRKQNGQAKPWKVKWWSVGNEMFGDWQLGFMSTEAFVKKHNSFADAMWKVDSSIHLIAVGEVGRWDEMILANCADRMDLVSEHFYCQDWHGGGLMTHVLQIPRNIRRIAEAHRRYRRDIPALEGKDIRICMDEWNYWYGPHIYGELGTRYFLRDALGIAAGLNEFLRQSDMVFMANYAQTVNVIGCIKATTTDACYASTGEVLKLY
;
A
#
# COMPACT_ATOMS: atom_id res chain seq x y z
N MET A 1 -33.53 33.14 0.32
CA MET A 1 -34.13 32.07 -0.50
C MET A 1 -33.42 32.07 -1.86
N LYS A 2 -32.37 31.28 -2.03
CA LYS A 2 -31.74 31.03 -3.33
C LYS A 2 -31.96 29.55 -3.65
N LYS A 3 -32.69 29.30 -4.74
CA LYS A 3 -32.92 27.94 -5.27
C LYS A 3 -31.63 27.46 -5.90
N ASN A 4 -31.06 26.37 -5.36
CA ASN A 4 -29.98 25.63 -6.02
C ASN A 4 -30.63 24.71 -7.06
N ASN A 5 -30.35 24.99 -8.32
CA ASN A 5 -30.67 24.07 -9.41
C ASN A 5 -29.65 22.92 -9.42
N ILE A 6 -30.10 21.74 -9.08
CA ILE A 6 -29.33 20.49 -9.33
C ILE A 6 -29.46 20.20 -10.82
N VAL A 7 -28.38 20.37 -11.56
CA VAL A 7 -28.28 19.95 -12.96
C VAL A 7 -27.93 18.44 -12.96
N LEU A 8 -28.95 17.61 -13.20
CA LEU A 8 -28.73 16.19 -13.55
C LEU A 8 -28.14 16.14 -14.97
N PHE A 9 -26.86 15.80 -15.09
CA PHE A 9 -26.29 15.37 -16.36
C PHE A 9 -26.80 13.96 -16.69
N GLY A 10 -27.82 13.91 -17.54
CA GLY A 10 -28.27 12.66 -18.16
C GLY A 10 -27.20 12.17 -19.15
N ILE A 11 -26.48 11.09 -18.80
CA ILE A 11 -25.71 10.32 -19.78
C ILE A 11 -26.74 9.56 -20.64
N ALA A 12 -27.03 10.07 -21.81
CA ALA A 12 -27.76 9.32 -22.83
C ALA A 12 -26.86 8.22 -23.36
N VAL A 13 -26.96 7.00 -22.79
CA VAL A 13 -26.42 5.79 -23.39
C VAL A 13 -27.35 5.45 -24.56
N LEU A 14 -26.88 5.70 -25.78
CA LEU A 14 -27.48 5.16 -27.00
C LEU A 14 -27.42 3.63 -26.92
N CYS A 15 -28.49 3.00 -26.42
CA CYS A 15 -28.74 1.58 -26.61
C CYS A 15 -29.06 1.35 -28.08
N ALA A 16 -28.03 1.04 -28.89
CA ALA A 16 -28.26 0.32 -30.12
C ALA A 16 -28.74 -1.07 -29.73
N CYS A 17 -30.02 -1.39 -30.00
CA CYS A 17 -30.56 -2.75 -29.93
C CYS A 17 -29.86 -3.61 -30.99
N SER A 18 -28.65 -4.08 -30.70
CA SER A 18 -28.08 -5.24 -31.37
C SER A 18 -28.48 -6.47 -30.58
N VAL A 19 -29.00 -7.49 -31.26
CA VAL A 19 -29.17 -8.85 -30.73
C VAL A 19 -27.94 -9.19 -29.91
N PRO A 20 -28.06 -9.61 -28.63
CA PRO A 20 -26.92 -9.89 -27.79
C PRO A 20 -26.04 -10.93 -28.50
N LYS A 21 -24.86 -10.55 -28.97
CA LYS A 21 -23.84 -11.53 -29.37
C LYS A 21 -23.59 -12.41 -28.14
N GLU A 22 -23.71 -13.68 -28.27
CA GLU A 22 -23.38 -14.65 -27.23
C GLU A 22 -21.99 -14.31 -26.67
N ARG A 23 -21.90 -14.06 -25.36
CA ARG A 23 -20.60 -13.74 -24.74
C ARG A 23 -19.66 -14.91 -24.94
N GLN A 24 -18.48 -14.63 -25.45
CA GLN A 24 -17.40 -15.62 -25.57
C GLN A 24 -16.67 -15.75 -24.22
N PRO A 25 -16.18 -16.94 -23.84
CA PRO A 25 -15.34 -17.12 -22.66
C PRO A 25 -14.06 -16.27 -22.74
N LEU A 26 -13.66 -15.66 -21.64
CA LEU A 26 -12.48 -14.78 -21.55
C LEU A 26 -11.16 -15.45 -21.94
N THR A 27 -11.07 -16.79 -21.87
CA THR A 27 -9.84 -17.57 -22.11
C THR A 27 -9.89 -18.46 -23.36
N GLY A 28 -10.90 -18.31 -24.22
CA GLY A 28 -11.01 -19.05 -25.50
C GLY A 28 -11.39 -20.53 -25.38
N GLY A 29 -11.83 -21.03 -24.20
CA GLY A 29 -12.40 -22.37 -23.98
C GLY A 29 -13.92 -22.38 -24.15
N GLN A 30 -14.54 -23.55 -23.99
CA GLN A 30 -16.01 -23.69 -23.94
C GLN A 30 -16.50 -23.35 -22.52
N TRP A 31 -17.75 -22.89 -22.42
CA TRP A 31 -18.40 -22.70 -21.12
C TRP A 31 -18.64 -24.04 -20.40
N GLY A 32 -18.18 -24.15 -19.16
CA GLY A 32 -18.33 -25.34 -18.32
C GLY A 32 -17.33 -26.47 -18.60
N GLU A 33 -16.37 -26.27 -19.49
CA GLU A 33 -15.34 -27.27 -19.79
C GLU A 33 -14.21 -27.25 -18.74
N ILE A 34 -14.10 -28.34 -17.98
CA ILE A 34 -12.89 -28.62 -17.19
C ILE A 34 -11.89 -29.31 -18.12
N LYS A 35 -10.85 -28.59 -18.53
CA LYS A 35 -9.79 -29.17 -19.35
C LYS A 35 -9.06 -30.25 -18.56
N ASN A 36 -8.94 -31.44 -19.17
CA ASN A 36 -8.33 -32.61 -18.54
C ASN A 36 -8.98 -33.00 -17.18
N GLY A 37 -10.32 -32.95 -17.10
CA GLY A 37 -11.06 -33.31 -15.89
C GLY A 37 -10.97 -34.79 -15.50
N SER A 38 -10.69 -35.67 -16.47
CA SER A 38 -10.41 -37.11 -16.28
C SER A 38 -8.93 -37.44 -16.07
N ALA A 39 -8.05 -36.45 -15.97
CA ALA A 39 -6.61 -36.57 -15.73
C ALA A 39 -5.82 -37.44 -16.77
N GLU A 40 -6.38 -37.71 -17.94
CA GLU A 40 -5.77 -38.59 -18.94
C GLU A 40 -4.74 -37.91 -19.87
N GLU A 41 -4.78 -36.56 -19.97
CA GLU A 41 -3.89 -35.80 -20.83
C GLU A 41 -2.55 -35.50 -20.16
N VAL A 42 -1.47 -36.12 -20.65
CA VAL A 42 -0.11 -35.97 -20.13
C VAL A 42 0.86 -35.63 -21.23
N VAL A 43 1.71 -34.62 -21.01
CA VAL A 43 2.84 -34.28 -21.86
C VAL A 43 4.12 -34.26 -21.03
N SER A 44 5.08 -35.11 -21.38
CA SER A 44 6.42 -35.15 -20.75
C SER A 44 6.41 -35.24 -19.22
N SER A 45 5.51 -36.00 -18.62
CA SER A 45 5.28 -36.15 -17.17
C SER A 45 4.67 -34.92 -16.47
N GLU A 46 4.30 -33.86 -17.17
CA GLU A 46 3.59 -32.72 -16.60
C GLU A 46 2.09 -32.89 -16.74
N VAL A 47 1.37 -32.50 -15.69
CA VAL A 47 -0.09 -32.47 -15.64
C VAL A 47 -0.59 -31.26 -16.39
N LEU A 48 -1.21 -31.47 -17.57
CA LEU A 48 -1.75 -30.37 -18.36
C LEU A 48 -2.99 -29.76 -17.69
N TYR A 49 -3.05 -28.40 -17.71
CA TYR A 49 -4.17 -27.60 -17.21
C TYR A 49 -4.39 -27.59 -15.70
N TRP A 50 -3.69 -28.42 -14.93
CA TRP A 50 -3.76 -28.43 -13.47
C TRP A 50 -2.51 -27.79 -12.87
N GLN A 51 -2.73 -26.91 -11.90
CA GLN A 51 -1.66 -26.22 -11.19
C GLN A 51 -1.51 -26.77 -9.77
N ALA A 52 -0.30 -27.14 -9.40
CA ALA A 52 0.07 -27.52 -8.05
C ALA A 52 1.02 -26.47 -7.44
N PRO A 53 1.19 -26.42 -6.10
CA PRO A 53 2.23 -25.63 -5.50
C PRO A 53 3.61 -26.11 -5.93
N PRO A 54 4.68 -25.29 -5.76
CA PRO A 54 6.05 -25.73 -6.01
C PRO A 54 6.35 -27.02 -5.27
N ALA A 55 7.10 -27.93 -5.92
CA ALA A 55 7.44 -29.24 -5.36
C ALA A 55 8.08 -29.09 -3.97
N SER A 56 7.56 -29.81 -2.98
CA SER A 56 8.09 -29.87 -1.63
C SER A 56 8.36 -31.33 -1.21
N LYS A 57 9.17 -31.51 -0.17
CA LYS A 57 9.38 -32.84 0.41
C LYS A 57 8.21 -33.28 1.31
N GLU A 58 7.35 -32.37 1.69
CA GLU A 58 6.25 -32.60 2.62
C GLU A 58 4.97 -33.06 1.93
N VAL A 59 4.75 -32.61 0.68
CA VAL A 59 3.56 -32.95 -0.11
C VAL A 59 3.97 -33.29 -1.53
N LEU A 60 3.53 -34.45 -1.99
CA LEU A 60 3.74 -34.95 -3.35
C LEU A 60 2.47 -34.77 -4.18
N HIS A 61 2.64 -34.24 -5.38
CA HIS A 61 1.59 -34.06 -6.39
C HIS A 61 1.97 -34.85 -7.63
N PHE A 62 1.15 -35.79 -8.05
CA PHE A 62 1.48 -36.66 -9.19
C PHE A 62 0.22 -37.29 -9.80
N TYR A 63 0.35 -37.84 -11.02
CA TYR A 63 -0.61 -38.75 -11.58
C TYR A 63 -0.41 -40.17 -11.02
N ASP A 64 -1.48 -40.80 -10.57
CA ASP A 64 -1.48 -42.16 -10.08
C ASP A 64 -2.21 -43.08 -11.08
N ALA A 65 -1.80 -44.34 -11.17
CA ALA A 65 -2.48 -45.36 -11.94
C ALA A 65 -3.79 -45.85 -11.27
N THR A 66 -4.08 -45.39 -10.06
CA THR A 66 -5.37 -45.64 -9.39
C THR A 66 -6.38 -44.66 -9.95
N ALA A 67 -7.25 -45.09 -10.87
CA ALA A 67 -8.26 -44.27 -11.52
C ALA A 67 -9.68 -44.74 -11.13
N HIS A 68 -10.64 -43.80 -11.20
CA HIS A 68 -12.07 -44.15 -11.12
C HIS A 68 -12.56 -44.69 -12.48
N ASP A 69 -12.22 -43.96 -13.55
CA ASP A 69 -12.41 -44.42 -14.94
C ASP A 69 -11.09 -44.09 -15.71
N GLY A 70 -10.87 -44.74 -16.83
CA GLY A 70 -9.64 -44.58 -17.59
C GLY A 70 -8.44 -45.24 -16.98
N THR A 71 -7.28 -44.54 -16.99
CA THR A 71 -5.99 -45.10 -16.61
C THR A 71 -5.25 -44.28 -15.52
N ARG A 72 -5.72 -43.10 -15.17
CA ARG A 72 -5.03 -42.17 -14.26
C ARG A 72 -5.97 -41.30 -13.48
N SER A 73 -5.48 -40.78 -12.33
CA SER A 73 -6.14 -39.75 -11.56
C SER A 73 -5.15 -38.75 -10.99
N LEU A 74 -5.62 -37.58 -10.54
CA LEU A 74 -4.82 -36.63 -9.79
C LEU A 74 -4.60 -37.16 -8.38
N CYS A 75 -3.34 -37.17 -7.90
CA CYS A 75 -3.04 -37.64 -6.57
C CYS A 75 -2.29 -36.58 -5.76
N ILE A 76 -2.64 -36.50 -4.46
CA ILE A 76 -1.89 -35.74 -3.44
C ILE A 76 -1.55 -36.69 -2.31
N SER A 77 -0.29 -36.72 -1.88
CA SER A 77 0.18 -37.56 -0.76
C SER A 77 1.06 -36.74 0.19
N ALA A 78 0.82 -36.87 1.49
CA ALA A 78 1.62 -36.27 2.55
C ALA A 78 1.76 -37.23 3.73
N ASP A 79 3.02 -37.46 4.18
CA ASP A 79 3.34 -38.30 5.34
C ASP A 79 3.12 -37.55 6.66
N GLY A 80 3.24 -36.21 6.66
CA GLY A 80 3.01 -35.31 7.77
C GLY A 80 1.83 -34.37 7.51
N LEU A 81 1.39 -33.64 8.54
CA LEU A 81 0.33 -32.63 8.40
C LEU A 81 0.78 -31.47 7.49
N ALA A 82 0.17 -31.36 6.32
CA ALA A 82 0.51 -30.38 5.30
C ALA A 82 -0.74 -29.95 4.49
N ASN A 83 -0.58 -28.97 3.61
CA ASN A 83 -1.60 -28.53 2.66
C ASN A 83 -1.13 -28.83 1.24
N GLY A 84 -1.97 -29.55 0.47
CA GLY A 84 -1.74 -29.82 -0.93
C GLY A 84 -2.97 -29.48 -1.77
N TYR A 85 -2.73 -29.04 -3.02
CA TYR A 85 -3.83 -28.74 -3.94
C TYR A 85 -3.48 -28.99 -5.40
N TRP A 86 -4.51 -29.31 -6.17
CA TRP A 86 -4.57 -29.15 -7.61
C TRP A 86 -5.63 -28.14 -7.95
N ASN A 87 -5.30 -27.11 -8.73
CA ASN A 87 -6.23 -26.07 -9.15
C ASN A 87 -6.43 -26.09 -10.67
N ASN A 88 -7.67 -25.95 -11.11
CA ASN A 88 -8.05 -25.79 -12.51
C ASN A 88 -9.04 -24.62 -12.64
N ARG A 89 -8.78 -23.70 -13.56
CA ARG A 89 -9.66 -22.56 -13.80
C ARG A 89 -10.63 -22.84 -14.94
N VAL A 90 -11.91 -22.71 -14.67
CA VAL A 90 -12.99 -23.05 -15.57
C VAL A 90 -13.87 -21.85 -15.84
N ASN A 91 -14.12 -21.55 -17.13
CA ASN A 91 -15.08 -20.51 -17.51
C ASN A 91 -16.50 -21.04 -17.37
N LEU A 92 -17.34 -20.31 -16.64
CA LEU A 92 -18.77 -20.61 -16.49
C LEU A 92 -19.60 -19.46 -17.04
N LYS A 93 -20.70 -19.80 -17.68
CA LYS A 93 -21.64 -18.79 -18.17
C LYS A 93 -22.27 -18.05 -16.99
N PRO A 94 -22.20 -16.70 -16.93
CA PRO A 94 -22.87 -15.93 -15.90
C PRO A 94 -24.37 -16.16 -15.88
N TRP A 95 -25.00 -15.93 -14.72
CA TRP A 95 -26.44 -16.08 -14.51
C TRP A 95 -26.94 -17.45 -14.92
N SER A 96 -26.18 -18.49 -14.53
CA SER A 96 -26.48 -19.87 -14.90
C SER A 96 -26.40 -20.77 -13.69
N LYS A 97 -27.25 -21.79 -13.71
CA LYS A 97 -27.20 -22.89 -12.75
C LYS A 97 -26.36 -24.02 -13.32
N TYR A 98 -25.40 -24.47 -12.54
CA TYR A 98 -24.50 -25.56 -12.88
C TYR A 98 -24.58 -26.69 -11.85
N ARG A 99 -24.29 -27.90 -12.29
CA ARG A 99 -23.98 -29.03 -11.45
C ARG A 99 -22.50 -29.37 -11.58
N PHE A 100 -21.81 -29.36 -10.46
CA PHE A 100 -20.46 -29.91 -10.34
C PHE A 100 -20.55 -31.39 -10.02
N LYS A 101 -19.67 -32.22 -10.62
CA LYS A 101 -19.43 -33.61 -10.27
C LYS A 101 -17.93 -33.85 -10.23
N GLY A 102 -17.48 -34.68 -9.28
CA GLY A 102 -16.09 -35.14 -9.19
C GLY A 102 -15.99 -36.35 -8.29
N TRP A 103 -15.12 -37.26 -8.60
CA TRP A 103 -14.89 -38.48 -7.82
C TRP A 103 -13.67 -38.29 -6.93
N ILE A 104 -13.76 -38.75 -5.68
CA ILE A 104 -12.68 -38.69 -4.66
C ILE A 104 -12.51 -40.06 -4.02
N LYS A 105 -11.25 -40.45 -3.78
CA LYS A 105 -10.84 -41.65 -3.01
C LYS A 105 -9.80 -41.20 -1.98
N CYS A 106 -9.91 -41.74 -0.76
CA CYS A 106 -9.04 -41.41 0.36
C CYS A 106 -8.38 -42.65 0.95
N GLU A 107 -7.13 -42.51 1.39
CA GLU A 107 -6.41 -43.54 2.15
C GLU A 107 -5.70 -42.88 3.33
N ASN A 108 -6.07 -43.31 4.55
CA ASN A 108 -5.48 -42.88 5.82
C ASN A 108 -5.45 -41.36 6.01
N VAL A 109 -6.48 -40.62 5.54
CA VAL A 109 -6.56 -39.18 5.68
C VAL A 109 -6.87 -38.79 7.13
N VAL A 110 -5.96 -38.03 7.74
CA VAL A 110 -6.11 -37.47 9.10
C VAL A 110 -5.90 -35.96 9.02
N ALA A 111 -6.83 -35.19 9.58
CA ALA A 111 -6.81 -33.72 9.55
C ALA A 111 -6.73 -33.12 10.97
N GLU A 112 -6.10 -31.97 11.12
CA GLU A 112 -6.03 -31.19 12.35
C GLU A 112 -6.08 -29.68 12.02
N PRO A 113 -6.85 -28.88 12.78
CA PRO A 113 -7.78 -29.28 13.84
C PRO A 113 -9.11 -29.84 13.28
N GLN A 114 -9.40 -29.55 11.99
CA GLN A 114 -10.61 -29.99 11.30
C GLN A 114 -10.38 -30.00 9.77
N GLY A 115 -11.42 -30.39 8.98
CA GLY A 115 -11.34 -30.52 7.55
C GLY A 115 -10.94 -31.93 7.12
N GLY A 116 -10.18 -32.05 6.04
CA GLY A 116 -9.79 -33.35 5.46
C GLY A 116 -9.30 -33.19 4.03
N ALA A 117 -9.70 -34.15 3.17
CA ALA A 117 -9.57 -34.04 1.74
C ALA A 117 -10.93 -33.67 1.11
N GLY A 118 -10.93 -32.97 -0.03
CA GLY A 118 -12.20 -32.58 -0.67
C GLY A 118 -12.02 -31.62 -1.83
N PHE A 119 -13.16 -31.15 -2.33
CA PHE A 119 -13.21 -30.13 -3.37
C PHE A 119 -13.59 -28.77 -2.80
N ARG A 120 -13.13 -27.70 -3.43
CA ARG A 120 -13.63 -26.33 -3.23
C ARG A 120 -13.83 -25.66 -4.60
N LEU A 121 -14.91 -24.89 -4.72
CA LEU A 121 -15.23 -24.10 -5.90
C LEU A 121 -15.10 -22.62 -5.55
N GLN A 122 -13.93 -22.04 -5.83
CA GLN A 122 -13.67 -20.63 -5.54
C GLN A 122 -14.32 -19.73 -6.60
N GLY A 123 -15.09 -18.74 -6.18
CA GLY A 123 -15.84 -17.83 -7.03
C GLY A 123 -17.36 -18.03 -6.97
N VAL A 124 -17.82 -19.07 -6.30
CA VAL A 124 -19.26 -19.33 -6.05
C VAL A 124 -19.47 -19.76 -4.60
N GLU A 125 -20.66 -19.50 -4.07
CA GLU A 125 -21.01 -19.84 -2.69
C GLU A 125 -21.63 -21.24 -2.65
N VAL A 126 -20.82 -22.25 -2.33
CA VAL A 126 -21.26 -23.63 -2.15
C VAL A 126 -20.39 -24.32 -1.10
N GLN A 127 -21.02 -25.09 -0.24
CA GLN A 127 -20.32 -25.97 0.70
C GLN A 127 -20.24 -27.39 0.14
N LEU A 128 -19.05 -27.96 0.17
CA LEU A 128 -18.77 -29.32 -0.25
C LEU A 128 -18.23 -30.13 0.92
N PRO A 129 -18.51 -31.45 0.96
CA PRO A 129 -18.10 -32.29 2.07
C PRO A 129 -16.57 -32.45 2.16
N ASP A 130 -16.08 -32.68 3.37
CA ASP A 130 -14.73 -33.08 3.69
C ASP A 130 -14.68 -34.58 4.01
N PHE A 131 -13.58 -35.21 3.62
CA PHE A 131 -13.37 -36.65 3.76
C PHE A 131 -12.15 -36.93 4.64
N THR A 132 -12.30 -37.89 5.57
CA THR A 132 -11.23 -38.38 6.43
C THR A 132 -11.23 -39.91 6.43
N GLY A 133 -10.15 -40.53 6.94
CA GLY A 133 -9.99 -41.97 6.99
C GLY A 133 -9.66 -42.59 5.64
N THR A 134 -10.14 -43.81 5.43
CA THR A 134 -9.98 -44.56 4.16
C THR A 134 -11.36 -44.78 3.57
N GLN A 135 -11.56 -44.35 2.33
CA GLN A 135 -12.83 -44.46 1.60
C GLN A 135 -12.53 -44.78 0.14
N ASP A 136 -13.31 -45.65 -0.43
CA ASP A 136 -13.28 -45.93 -1.87
C ASP A 136 -13.91 -44.79 -2.67
N TRP A 137 -13.80 -44.87 -3.98
CA TRP A 137 -14.32 -43.86 -4.90
C TRP A 137 -15.75 -43.42 -4.55
N THR A 138 -15.88 -42.16 -4.23
CA THR A 138 -17.12 -41.51 -3.79
C THR A 138 -17.42 -40.31 -4.68
N LEU A 139 -18.65 -40.29 -5.25
CA LEU A 139 -19.10 -39.16 -6.07
C LEU A 139 -19.47 -37.98 -5.16
N VAL A 140 -18.84 -36.83 -5.42
CA VAL A 140 -19.25 -35.51 -4.88
C VAL A 140 -20.02 -34.78 -5.97
N SER A 141 -21.22 -34.33 -5.67
CA SER A 141 -22.03 -33.53 -6.60
C SER A 141 -22.77 -32.42 -5.87
N CYS A 142 -22.79 -31.22 -6.46
CA CYS A 142 -23.57 -30.11 -5.97
C CYS A 142 -24.09 -29.24 -7.10
N ASP A 143 -25.27 -28.65 -6.88
CA ASP A 143 -25.83 -27.62 -7.74
C ASP A 143 -25.50 -26.25 -7.15
N PHE A 144 -25.17 -25.28 -7.99
CA PHE A 144 -24.87 -23.91 -7.58
C PHE A 144 -25.25 -22.92 -8.69
N GLU A 145 -25.36 -21.66 -8.33
CA GLU A 145 -25.61 -20.56 -9.25
C GLU A 145 -24.36 -19.70 -9.42
N THR A 146 -24.05 -19.32 -10.66
CA THR A 146 -22.86 -18.49 -10.94
C THR A 146 -23.08 -17.02 -10.57
N GLY A 147 -24.34 -16.56 -10.50
CA GLY A 147 -24.60 -15.13 -10.40
C GLY A 147 -23.90 -14.39 -11.53
N ALA A 148 -23.28 -13.25 -11.23
CA ALA A 148 -22.53 -12.48 -12.21
C ALA A 148 -21.12 -13.04 -12.52
N ASN A 149 -20.68 -14.12 -11.85
CA ASN A 149 -19.36 -14.70 -12.08
C ASN A 149 -19.31 -15.47 -13.41
N ASP A 150 -18.19 -15.31 -14.11
CA ASP A 150 -17.93 -15.94 -15.40
C ASP A 150 -16.79 -16.98 -15.34
N CYS A 151 -16.32 -17.29 -14.15
CA CYS A 151 -15.22 -18.21 -13.93
C CYS A 151 -15.25 -18.76 -12.49
N VAL A 152 -14.80 -19.99 -12.34
CA VAL A 152 -14.58 -20.65 -11.05
C VAL A 152 -13.21 -21.32 -11.04
N THR A 153 -12.55 -21.36 -9.88
CA THR A 153 -11.39 -22.24 -9.70
C THR A 153 -11.82 -23.49 -8.94
N VAL A 154 -11.68 -24.64 -9.59
CA VAL A 154 -11.86 -25.94 -8.95
C VAL A 154 -10.57 -26.29 -8.23
N SER A 155 -10.65 -26.51 -6.93
CA SER A 155 -9.53 -26.95 -6.09
C SER A 155 -9.79 -28.35 -5.56
N CYS A 156 -8.88 -29.28 -5.86
CA CYS A 156 -8.82 -30.62 -5.27
C CYS A 156 -7.80 -30.55 -4.13
N LEU A 157 -8.19 -30.83 -2.89
CA LEU A 157 -7.43 -30.45 -1.69
C LEU A 157 -7.11 -31.63 -0.78
N LEU A 158 -5.90 -31.64 -0.23
CA LEU A 158 -5.56 -32.32 1.02
C LEU A 158 -5.28 -31.22 2.06
N GLY A 159 -6.12 -31.10 3.10
CA GLY A 159 -6.14 -29.97 4.04
C GLY A 159 -7.15 -28.88 3.64
N THR A 160 -8.45 -29.15 3.76
CA THR A 160 -9.54 -28.24 3.33
C THR A 160 -9.76 -27.05 4.27
N GLU A 161 -9.66 -27.25 5.59
CA GLU A 161 -9.83 -26.20 6.63
C GLU A 161 -8.72 -26.23 7.66
N GLY A 162 -7.58 -26.81 7.33
CA GLY A 162 -6.45 -26.98 8.21
C GLY A 162 -5.35 -27.74 7.47
N LYS A 163 -4.57 -28.50 8.19
CA LYS A 163 -3.56 -29.40 7.61
C LYS A 163 -4.05 -30.82 7.65
N ALA A 164 -3.70 -31.61 6.65
CA ALA A 164 -4.00 -33.03 6.62
C ALA A 164 -2.78 -33.86 6.17
N LYS A 165 -2.77 -35.14 6.53
CA LYS A 165 -1.84 -36.15 6.03
C LYS A 165 -2.61 -37.33 5.47
N GLY A 166 -1.98 -38.18 4.68
CA GLY A 166 -2.56 -39.30 4.01
C GLY A 166 -2.48 -39.18 2.50
N LYS A 167 -3.28 -39.96 1.78
CA LYS A 167 -3.28 -39.98 0.33
C LYS A 167 -4.70 -39.79 -0.20
N VAL A 168 -4.85 -38.95 -1.22
CA VAL A 168 -6.15 -38.66 -1.84
C VAL A 168 -6.01 -38.64 -3.36
N TRP A 169 -7.02 -39.16 -4.05
CA TRP A 169 -7.15 -39.19 -5.50
C TRP A 169 -8.42 -38.48 -5.93
N PHE A 170 -8.34 -37.79 -7.08
CA PHE A 170 -9.45 -37.05 -7.68
C PHE A 170 -9.53 -37.40 -9.16
N ASP A 171 -10.76 -37.63 -9.64
CA ASP A 171 -10.97 -38.08 -11.01
C ASP A 171 -12.36 -37.66 -11.54
N ASP A 172 -12.54 -37.70 -12.85
CA ASP A 172 -13.78 -37.46 -13.57
C ASP A 172 -14.54 -36.19 -13.13
N LEU A 173 -13.82 -35.08 -13.10
CA LEU A 173 -14.41 -33.79 -12.75
C LEU A 173 -15.15 -33.19 -13.97
N SER A 174 -16.37 -32.71 -13.74
CA SER A 174 -17.19 -32.11 -14.79
C SER A 174 -18.11 -31.01 -14.26
N PHE A 175 -18.51 -30.10 -15.15
CA PHE A 175 -19.63 -29.19 -14.95
C PHE A 175 -20.70 -29.45 -16.01
N GLU A 176 -21.95 -29.49 -15.57
CA GLU A 176 -23.15 -29.58 -16.40
C GLU A 176 -23.96 -28.28 -16.24
N CYS A 177 -24.19 -27.54 -17.32
CA CYS A 177 -25.08 -26.38 -17.30
C CYS A 177 -26.54 -26.82 -17.27
N LEU A 178 -27.23 -26.53 -16.18
CA LEU A 178 -28.63 -26.88 -15.98
C LEU A 178 -29.60 -25.86 -16.54
N GLY A 179 -29.15 -24.64 -16.81
CA GLY A 179 -29.94 -23.56 -17.39
C GLY A 179 -29.25 -22.21 -17.23
N THR A 180 -29.65 -21.25 -18.03
CA THR A 180 -29.17 -19.85 -17.98
C THR A 180 -30.38 -18.94 -17.80
N GLU A 181 -30.29 -18.04 -16.81
CA GLU A 181 -31.30 -17.02 -16.57
C GLU A 181 -31.07 -15.82 -17.49
N VAL A 182 -32.15 -15.30 -18.06
CA VAL A 182 -32.12 -14.02 -18.80
C VAL A 182 -32.34 -12.90 -17.82
N ILE A 183 -31.29 -12.13 -17.54
CA ILE A 183 -31.36 -10.98 -16.63
C ILE A 183 -31.77 -9.73 -17.41
N GLU A 184 -32.94 -9.20 -17.10
CA GLU A 184 -33.33 -7.85 -17.52
C GLU A 184 -32.81 -6.83 -16.49
N THR A 185 -31.91 -5.96 -16.94
CA THR A 185 -31.35 -4.92 -16.07
C THR A 185 -32.40 -3.86 -15.80
N SER A 186 -32.72 -3.63 -14.53
CA SER A 186 -33.57 -2.53 -14.10
C SER A 186 -32.91 -1.73 -12.97
N ILE A 187 -33.18 -0.43 -12.92
CA ILE A 187 -32.77 0.45 -11.83
C ILE A 187 -34.04 1.03 -11.21
N LYS A 188 -34.23 0.79 -9.91
CA LYS A 188 -35.28 1.44 -9.12
C LYS A 188 -34.64 2.45 -8.19
N VAL A 189 -35.07 3.70 -8.24
CA VAL A 189 -34.70 4.75 -7.30
C VAL A 189 -35.91 5.05 -6.42
N ASP A 190 -35.77 4.83 -5.12
CA ASP A 190 -36.79 5.17 -4.14
C ASP A 190 -36.24 6.27 -3.20
N PRO A 191 -36.60 7.53 -3.40
CA PRO A 191 -36.08 8.64 -2.58
C PRO A 191 -36.65 8.65 -1.14
N ALA A 192 -37.65 7.84 -0.85
CA ALA A 192 -38.20 7.69 0.50
C ALA A 192 -37.41 6.65 1.34
N GLU A 193 -36.62 5.79 0.71
CA GLU A 193 -35.76 4.86 1.42
C GLU A 193 -34.46 5.57 1.85
N GLN A 194 -34.44 6.02 3.11
CA GLN A 194 -33.27 6.66 3.71
C GLN A 194 -32.55 5.69 4.65
N LYS A 195 -31.21 5.67 4.58
CA LYS A 195 -30.31 4.95 5.49
C LYS A 195 -29.62 5.90 6.45
N ALA A 196 -28.68 5.38 7.25
CA ALA A 196 -27.86 6.20 8.13
C ALA A 196 -27.08 7.25 7.32
N GLU A 197 -26.85 8.42 7.95
CA GLU A 197 -26.07 9.49 7.35
C GLU A 197 -24.64 9.02 7.05
N MET A 198 -24.18 9.35 5.86
CA MET A 198 -22.84 9.02 5.41
C MET A 198 -21.83 10.04 5.93
N SER A 199 -20.73 9.55 6.51
CA SER A 199 -19.60 10.40 6.83
C SER A 199 -18.79 10.75 5.58
N PRO A 200 -18.39 12.03 5.37
CA PRO A 200 -17.50 12.40 4.27
C PRO A 200 -16.10 11.78 4.38
N TYR A 201 -15.68 11.36 5.58
CA TYR A 201 -14.36 10.80 5.81
C TYR A 201 -14.12 9.43 5.16
N ILE A 202 -15.15 8.81 4.56
CA ILE A 202 -14.95 7.58 3.76
C ILE A 202 -14.13 7.81 2.47
N TYR A 203 -13.88 9.06 2.08
CA TYR A 203 -13.05 9.46 0.94
C TYR A 203 -11.63 9.87 1.36
N GLY A 204 -11.20 9.49 2.55
CA GLY A 204 -9.87 9.76 3.07
C GLY A 204 -8.76 9.08 2.26
N GLN A 205 -7.55 9.58 2.45
CA GLN A 205 -6.34 9.10 1.81
C GLN A 205 -5.26 8.76 2.84
N PHE A 206 -4.31 7.92 2.46
CA PHE A 206 -3.18 7.53 3.28
C PHE A 206 -1.87 7.70 2.52
N ILE A 207 -0.89 8.35 3.15
CA ILE A 207 0.47 8.51 2.66
C ILE A 207 1.47 8.02 3.71
N GLU A 208 2.54 7.36 3.25
CA GLU A 208 3.55 6.77 4.13
C GLU A 208 4.97 7.06 3.62
N HIS A 209 5.94 7.14 4.53
CA HIS A 209 7.36 7.20 4.22
C HIS A 209 7.86 5.83 3.73
N MET A 210 7.44 5.47 2.53
CA MET A 210 7.70 4.19 1.90
C MET A 210 7.92 4.34 0.39
N GLY A 211 8.91 3.63 -0.15
CA GLY A 211 9.19 3.62 -1.58
C GLY A 211 9.28 5.03 -2.17
N HIS A 212 8.51 5.30 -3.22
CA HIS A 212 8.45 6.62 -3.85
C HIS A 212 7.12 7.36 -3.54
N CYS A 213 6.50 7.13 -2.39
CA CYS A 213 5.28 7.86 -2.01
C CYS A 213 5.62 9.33 -1.70
N ILE A 214 6.49 9.55 -0.73
CA ILE A 214 6.92 10.91 -0.33
C ILE A 214 8.06 11.39 -1.22
N TYR A 215 9.26 10.79 -1.11
CA TYR A 215 10.43 11.16 -1.90
C TYR A 215 10.37 10.52 -3.29
N GLY A 216 10.48 11.35 -4.33
CA GLY A 216 10.26 10.93 -5.72
C GLY A 216 8.78 10.84 -6.16
N GLY A 217 7.85 11.14 -5.23
CA GLY A 217 6.41 11.24 -5.45
C GLY A 217 5.87 12.63 -5.13
N ILE A 218 5.50 12.85 -3.87
CA ILE A 218 4.87 14.11 -3.41
C ILE A 218 5.90 15.23 -3.27
N TRP A 219 7.09 14.94 -2.72
CA TRP A 219 8.15 15.90 -2.43
C TRP A 219 8.98 16.21 -3.68
N ALA A 220 9.29 17.48 -3.91
CA ALA A 220 9.89 17.96 -5.15
C ALA A 220 11.43 17.85 -5.20
N GLU A 221 12.09 17.41 -4.12
CA GLU A 221 13.55 17.23 -4.12
C GLU A 221 13.99 16.22 -5.16
N MET A 222 14.87 16.65 -6.05
CA MET A 222 15.37 15.84 -7.16
C MET A 222 16.59 14.99 -6.79
N LEU A 223 17.36 15.43 -5.75
CA LEU A 223 18.56 14.74 -5.32
C LEU A 223 18.25 13.73 -4.22
N MET A 224 18.41 12.45 -4.55
CA MET A 224 18.26 11.38 -3.58
C MET A 224 19.46 11.30 -2.65
N ASP A 225 19.23 10.86 -1.39
CA ASP A 225 20.27 10.79 -0.34
C ASP A 225 21.11 12.08 -0.26
N ARG A 226 20.44 13.20 -0.29
CA ARG A 226 21.06 14.54 -0.35
C ARG A 226 21.90 14.91 0.89
N LYS A 227 21.77 14.13 1.96
CA LYS A 227 22.51 14.26 3.24
C LYS A 227 23.56 13.18 3.43
N PHE A 228 23.80 12.37 2.38
CA PHE A 228 24.89 11.40 2.29
C PHE A 228 24.88 10.33 3.39
N TRP A 229 23.74 9.66 3.60
CA TRP A 229 23.67 8.48 4.45
C TRP A 229 24.62 7.37 3.99
N TYR A 230 24.67 7.12 2.68
CA TYR A 230 25.64 6.23 2.07
C TYR A 230 26.89 6.99 1.62
N ALA A 231 28.07 6.38 1.78
CA ALA A 231 29.25 6.91 1.14
C ALA A 231 29.08 6.89 -0.40
N PRO A 232 29.41 7.99 -1.10
CA PRO A 232 29.34 8.01 -2.57
C PRO A 232 30.15 6.88 -3.21
N GLY A 233 29.53 6.18 -4.19
CA GLY A 233 30.10 5.01 -4.83
C GLY A 233 29.88 3.69 -4.08
N GLN A 234 29.37 3.70 -2.86
CA GLN A 234 28.94 2.51 -2.13
C GLN A 234 27.65 1.93 -2.70
N LYS A 235 27.44 0.63 -2.54
CA LYS A 235 26.16 -0.02 -2.91
C LYS A 235 25.00 0.64 -2.18
N GLY A 236 24.00 1.07 -2.93
CA GLY A 236 22.82 1.79 -2.44
C GLY A 236 22.95 3.32 -2.48
N SER A 237 24.15 3.88 -2.68
CA SER A 237 24.30 5.31 -2.87
C SER A 237 23.88 5.75 -4.28
N PRO A 238 23.02 6.78 -4.42
CA PRO A 238 22.74 7.39 -5.70
C PRO A 238 23.92 8.27 -6.20
N TRP A 239 24.85 8.60 -5.29
CA TRP A 239 26.02 9.42 -5.59
C TRP A 239 27.19 8.59 -6.07
N GLN A 240 27.86 9.05 -7.12
CA GLN A 240 28.99 8.43 -7.76
C GLN A 240 30.18 9.38 -7.79
N ILE A 241 31.39 8.81 -7.85
CA ILE A 241 32.62 9.58 -8.07
C ILE A 241 33.05 9.39 -9.51
N ALA A 242 33.43 10.47 -10.17
CA ALA A 242 33.95 10.47 -11.53
C ALA A 242 35.34 11.15 -11.58
N GLY A 243 36.12 10.84 -12.62
CA GLY A 243 37.42 11.50 -12.88
C GLY A 243 38.60 10.90 -12.13
N THR A 244 38.42 9.78 -11.42
CA THR A 244 39.51 9.02 -10.79
C THR A 244 39.27 7.52 -10.97
N ASP A 245 40.34 6.77 -11.26
CA ASP A 245 40.29 5.30 -11.45
C ASP A 245 40.12 4.56 -10.10
N LYS A 246 40.34 5.25 -8.97
CA LYS A 246 40.19 4.70 -7.62
C LYS A 246 39.44 5.70 -6.73
N ALA A 247 38.17 5.43 -6.51
CA ALA A 247 37.30 6.23 -5.62
C ALA A 247 37.95 6.48 -4.25
N GLU A 248 38.64 5.48 -3.69
CA GLU A 248 39.33 5.54 -2.40
C GLU A 248 40.45 6.61 -2.31
N LYS A 249 41.00 7.05 -3.44
CA LYS A 249 42.02 8.09 -3.46
C LYS A 249 41.43 9.49 -3.50
N GLY A 250 40.21 9.66 -3.98
CA GLY A 250 39.57 10.94 -4.22
C GLY A 250 38.45 11.29 -3.23
N LEU A 251 38.01 10.35 -2.38
CA LEU A 251 36.95 10.56 -1.41
C LEU A 251 37.27 9.90 -0.07
N TYR A 252 36.87 10.53 1.02
CA TYR A 252 36.67 9.87 2.32
C TYR A 252 35.46 10.48 3.02
N MET A 253 34.94 9.79 4.04
CA MET A 253 33.84 10.27 4.87
C MET A 253 34.42 10.84 6.16
N ASP A 254 34.16 12.11 6.45
CA ASP A 254 34.57 12.76 7.69
C ASP A 254 33.55 12.50 8.79
N GLU A 255 33.93 11.69 9.78
CA GLU A 255 33.11 11.34 10.94
C GLU A 255 33.44 12.20 12.17
N THR A 256 34.48 13.03 12.12
CA THR A 256 34.96 13.81 13.27
C THR A 256 34.11 15.06 13.51
N ALA A 257 33.66 15.70 12.43
CA ALA A 257 32.82 16.89 12.47
C ALA A 257 31.81 16.89 11.31
N PRO A 258 30.84 15.96 11.31
CA PRO A 258 29.86 15.86 10.23
C PRO A 258 28.98 17.11 10.20
N TYR A 259 28.56 17.52 9.01
CA TYR A 259 27.59 18.61 8.84
C TYR A 259 26.21 18.23 9.38
N THR A 260 25.78 17.04 9.06
CA THR A 260 24.56 16.40 9.60
C THR A 260 24.72 14.87 9.57
N GLY A 261 23.95 14.16 10.35
CA GLY A 261 24.02 12.69 10.43
C GLY A 261 25.34 12.19 11.03
N ARG A 262 25.89 11.12 10.45
CA ARG A 262 27.07 10.41 10.99
C ARG A 262 28.37 10.85 10.36
N HIS A 263 28.37 11.33 9.13
CA HIS A 263 29.56 11.64 8.36
C HIS A 263 29.28 12.65 7.23
N THR A 264 30.33 13.24 6.69
CA THR A 264 30.27 14.17 5.57
C THR A 264 31.26 13.75 4.48
N PRO A 265 30.88 13.64 3.20
CA PRO A 265 31.82 13.35 2.13
C PRO A 265 32.82 14.49 1.91
N VAL A 266 34.08 14.11 1.75
CA VAL A 266 35.20 15.03 1.48
C VAL A 266 35.88 14.62 0.18
N LEU A 267 35.79 15.48 -0.84
CA LEU A 267 36.54 15.30 -2.08
C LEU A 267 37.97 15.81 -1.91
N LYS A 268 38.93 14.91 -2.20
CA LYS A 268 40.36 15.27 -2.31
C LYS A 268 40.70 15.54 -3.76
N SER A 269 40.93 16.76 -4.11
CA SER A 269 41.37 17.14 -5.45
C SER A 269 42.87 17.26 -5.47
N ASP A 270 43.52 16.68 -6.45
CA ASP A 270 44.95 16.81 -6.79
C ASP A 270 45.16 17.81 -7.96
N GLY A 271 44.17 18.64 -8.23
CA GLY A 271 44.16 19.53 -9.40
C GLY A 271 43.70 18.87 -10.69
N LYS A 272 43.46 17.55 -10.66
CA LYS A 272 42.83 16.82 -11.77
C LYS A 272 41.31 16.80 -11.61
N ARG A 273 40.62 16.40 -12.68
CA ARG A 273 39.15 16.35 -12.68
C ARG A 273 38.65 15.24 -11.77
N ILE A 274 38.15 15.61 -10.58
CA ILE A 274 37.34 14.76 -9.73
C ILE A 274 35.96 15.41 -9.58
N ALA A 275 34.90 14.60 -9.62
CA ALA A 275 33.54 15.10 -9.43
C ALA A 275 32.71 14.13 -8.60
N LEU A 276 31.86 14.68 -7.74
CA LEU A 276 30.74 13.98 -7.15
C LEU A 276 29.52 14.20 -8.05
N LYS A 277 28.85 13.13 -8.48
CA LYS A 277 27.73 13.22 -9.39
C LYS A 277 26.55 12.35 -8.99
N GLN A 278 25.35 12.80 -9.36
CA GLN A 278 24.12 11.99 -9.35
C GLN A 278 23.47 12.03 -10.73
N THR A 279 23.04 10.89 -11.22
CA THR A 279 22.45 10.69 -12.56
C THR A 279 20.94 10.44 -12.47
N GLN A 280 20.28 10.31 -13.59
CA GLN A 280 18.84 9.98 -13.73
C GLN A 280 17.91 11.06 -13.17
N LEU A 281 18.34 12.33 -13.18
CA LEU A 281 17.44 13.43 -12.83
C LEU A 281 16.47 13.71 -13.99
N GLY A 282 15.20 13.86 -13.65
CA GLY A 282 14.17 14.23 -14.63
C GLY A 282 13.96 15.75 -14.69
N LEU A 283 13.96 16.32 -15.89
CA LEU A 283 13.67 17.74 -16.12
C LEU A 283 12.40 17.86 -16.97
N ARG A 284 11.48 18.71 -16.53
CA ARG A 284 10.22 18.97 -17.25
C ARG A 284 10.40 20.13 -18.23
N PRO A 285 9.77 20.07 -19.42
CA PRO A 285 9.88 21.14 -20.41
C PRO A 285 9.46 22.50 -19.84
N GLY A 286 10.25 23.53 -20.11
CA GLY A 286 9.94 24.89 -19.71
C GLY A 286 10.07 25.21 -18.21
N ILE A 287 10.50 24.24 -17.39
CA ILE A 287 10.69 24.45 -15.94
C ILE A 287 12.17 24.49 -15.60
N SER A 288 12.61 25.60 -15.03
CA SER A 288 13.95 25.79 -14.45
C SER A 288 14.08 25.06 -13.10
N CYS A 289 15.32 24.90 -12.63
CA CYS A 289 15.60 24.26 -11.34
C CYS A 289 16.51 25.15 -10.51
N SER A 290 16.14 25.35 -9.25
CA SER A 290 16.94 26.07 -8.25
C SER A 290 17.26 25.19 -7.07
N GLY A 291 18.35 25.53 -6.40
CA GLY A 291 18.77 24.84 -5.20
C GLY A 291 20.00 25.48 -4.56
N TYR A 292 20.69 24.66 -3.79
CA TYR A 292 21.93 25.06 -3.15
C TYR A 292 22.77 23.85 -2.77
N ILE A 293 24.05 24.11 -2.52
CA ILE A 293 24.96 23.14 -1.94
C ILE A 293 25.61 23.77 -0.69
N VAL A 294 25.60 23.02 0.41
CA VAL A 294 26.33 23.45 1.63
C VAL A 294 27.75 22.90 1.56
N MET A 295 28.73 23.78 1.45
CA MET A 295 30.11 23.39 1.28
C MET A 295 31.06 24.23 2.17
N LYS A 296 32.21 23.62 2.46
CA LYS A 296 33.45 24.32 2.91
C LYS A 296 34.67 23.66 2.28
N ALA A 297 35.80 24.38 2.22
CA ALA A 297 37.05 23.84 1.76
C ALA A 297 38.18 24.11 2.78
N ASP A 298 39.33 23.44 2.65
CA ASP A 298 40.49 23.71 3.49
C ASP A 298 41.21 25.04 3.12
N ARG A 299 40.90 25.59 1.98
CA ARG A 299 41.33 26.88 1.46
C ARG A 299 40.32 27.43 0.46
N GLU A 300 40.42 28.68 0.05
CA GLU A 300 39.55 29.20 -1.02
C GLU A 300 39.70 28.36 -2.29
N MET A 301 38.58 27.86 -2.77
CA MET A 301 38.52 26.87 -3.82
C MET A 301 37.41 27.17 -4.83
N PRO A 302 37.77 27.36 -6.10
CA PRO A 302 36.76 27.40 -7.17
C PRO A 302 36.17 26.01 -7.37
N VAL A 303 34.83 25.93 -7.40
CA VAL A 303 34.06 24.71 -7.61
C VAL A 303 33.09 24.93 -8.78
N LYS A 304 33.11 24.02 -9.75
CA LYS A 304 32.13 23.97 -10.84
C LYS A 304 30.98 23.09 -10.45
N VAL A 305 29.77 23.59 -10.64
CA VAL A 305 28.52 22.82 -10.50
C VAL A 305 27.88 22.75 -11.87
N MET A 306 27.56 21.53 -12.31
CA MET A 306 27.09 21.30 -13.67
C MET A 306 25.83 20.49 -13.68
N LEU A 307 24.94 20.81 -14.63
CA LEU A 307 23.80 19.99 -15.02
C LEU A 307 23.96 19.61 -16.50
N ASN A 308 24.13 18.31 -16.75
CA ASN A 308 24.47 17.79 -18.06
C ASN A 308 23.36 16.88 -18.59
N TYR A 309 23.07 16.99 -19.89
CA TYR A 309 22.22 16.06 -20.62
C TYR A 309 22.70 15.93 -22.07
N GLY A 310 23.09 14.73 -22.49
CA GLY A 310 23.68 14.51 -23.84
C GLY A 310 24.88 15.42 -24.06
N SER A 311 24.82 16.27 -25.07
CA SER A 311 25.85 17.28 -25.40
C SER A 311 25.61 18.64 -24.69
N PHE A 312 24.50 18.84 -24.04
CA PHE A 312 24.16 20.09 -23.35
C PHE A 312 24.77 20.10 -21.92
N THR A 313 25.38 21.22 -21.57
CA THR A 313 25.93 21.48 -20.25
C THR A 313 25.56 22.87 -19.82
N GLN A 314 24.97 22.99 -18.65
CA GLN A 314 24.90 24.26 -17.91
C GLN A 314 25.90 24.20 -16.77
N GLU A 315 26.71 25.22 -16.62
CA GLU A 315 27.82 25.28 -15.69
C GLU A 315 27.74 26.56 -14.84
N LEU A 316 27.95 26.40 -13.54
CA LEU A 316 28.08 27.50 -12.56
C LEU A 316 29.46 27.40 -11.90
N SER A 317 30.12 28.53 -11.74
CA SER A 317 31.38 28.63 -10.99
C SER A 317 31.15 29.32 -9.63
N LEU A 318 31.57 28.65 -8.56
CA LEU A 318 31.39 29.09 -7.17
C LEU A 318 32.76 29.20 -6.49
N GLU A 319 32.98 30.26 -5.68
CA GLU A 319 34.15 30.36 -4.84
C GLU A 319 33.82 29.90 -3.42
N VAL A 320 34.36 28.74 -3.03
CA VAL A 320 34.05 28.08 -1.75
C VAL A 320 35.11 28.45 -0.71
N GLY A 321 34.65 29.04 0.41
CA GLY A 321 35.49 29.45 1.52
C GLY A 321 35.71 28.32 2.54
N THR A 322 36.37 28.68 3.67
CA THR A 322 36.83 27.72 4.69
C THR A 322 35.76 27.39 5.75
N THR A 323 34.60 28.02 5.70
CA THR A 323 33.47 27.75 6.60
C THR A 323 32.25 27.25 5.79
N TYR A 324 31.42 26.41 6.40
CA TYR A 324 30.20 25.97 5.76
C TYR A 324 29.26 27.15 5.43
N ARG A 325 28.88 27.24 4.16
CA ARG A 325 27.89 28.20 3.65
C ARG A 325 26.98 27.50 2.64
N LYS A 326 25.76 28.05 2.46
CA LYS A 326 24.87 27.71 1.38
C LYS A 326 25.29 28.45 0.12
N TYR A 327 25.63 27.74 -0.92
CA TYR A 327 25.96 28.27 -2.24
C TYR A 327 24.77 28.01 -3.17
N PRO A 328 24.05 29.07 -3.58
CA PRO A 328 22.87 28.88 -4.44
C PRO A 328 23.30 28.42 -5.84
N VAL A 329 22.42 27.60 -6.45
CA VAL A 329 22.56 27.16 -7.82
C VAL A 329 21.22 27.36 -8.56
N HIS A 330 21.30 27.71 -9.85
CA HIS A 330 20.14 27.85 -10.71
C HIS A 330 20.48 27.35 -12.11
N PHE A 331 19.61 26.53 -12.70
CA PHE A 331 19.73 26.00 -14.04
C PHE A 331 18.49 26.38 -14.84
N SER A 332 18.70 26.98 -16.00
CA SER A 332 17.61 27.38 -16.91
C SER A 332 16.85 26.17 -17.42
N ALA A 333 15.59 26.38 -17.76
CA ALA A 333 14.71 25.37 -18.29
C ALA A 333 15.23 24.80 -19.64
N PHE A 334 14.92 23.54 -19.87
CA PHE A 334 15.05 22.89 -21.17
C PHE A 334 13.73 23.01 -21.95
N ASP A 335 13.79 23.00 -23.28
CA ASP A 335 12.62 23.07 -24.15
C ASP A 335 11.93 21.72 -24.34
N HIS A 336 12.57 20.63 -23.92
CA HIS A 336 12.08 19.26 -24.04
C HIS A 336 12.23 18.49 -22.72
N LYS A 337 11.55 17.33 -22.65
CA LYS A 337 11.61 16.43 -21.51
C LYS A 337 12.95 15.69 -21.45
N VAL A 338 13.61 15.74 -20.30
CA VAL A 338 14.85 15.02 -20.00
C VAL A 338 14.61 14.01 -18.88
N LYS A 339 15.09 12.77 -19.03
CA LYS A 339 14.89 11.71 -18.04
C LYS A 339 16.18 11.25 -17.32
N ASP A 340 17.35 11.67 -17.81
CA ASP A 340 18.65 11.17 -17.40
C ASP A 340 19.70 12.28 -17.26
N ALA A 341 19.29 13.47 -16.83
CA ALA A 341 20.24 14.53 -16.52
C ALA A 341 21.17 14.12 -15.38
N THR A 342 22.39 14.66 -15.43
CA THR A 342 23.45 14.44 -14.44
C THR A 342 23.78 15.74 -13.74
N PHE A 343 23.63 15.78 -12.41
CA PHE A 343 24.11 16.84 -11.56
C PHE A 343 25.52 16.51 -11.04
N SER A 344 26.46 17.47 -11.07
CA SER A 344 27.85 17.24 -10.70
C SER A 344 28.46 18.41 -9.90
N ILE A 345 29.29 18.10 -8.93
CA ILE A 345 30.08 19.05 -8.11
C ILE A 345 31.56 18.73 -8.29
N CYS A 346 32.35 19.67 -8.82
CA CYS A 346 33.71 19.45 -9.26
C CYS A 346 34.67 20.55 -8.72
N PRO A 347 35.52 20.25 -7.73
CA PRO A 347 36.59 21.18 -7.30
C PRO A 347 37.62 21.39 -8.42
N GLN A 348 38.10 22.62 -8.61
CA GLN A 348 38.94 23.02 -9.73
C GLN A 348 40.42 23.20 -9.36
N LYS A 349 40.76 23.16 -8.08
CA LYS A 349 42.13 23.27 -7.56
C LYS A 349 42.45 22.11 -6.62
N GLU A 350 43.73 21.93 -6.32
CA GLU A 350 44.20 21.03 -5.29
C GLU A 350 43.68 21.45 -3.90
N GLY A 351 43.23 20.50 -3.10
CA GLY A 351 42.71 20.71 -1.77
C GLY A 351 41.58 19.74 -1.40
N ARG A 352 40.90 20.06 -0.30
CA ARG A 352 39.79 19.25 0.23
C ARG A 352 38.50 20.06 0.25
N LEU A 353 37.44 19.46 -0.29
CA LEU A 353 36.10 20.04 -0.32
C LEU A 353 35.12 19.15 0.47
N TRP A 354 34.54 19.69 1.55
CA TRP A 354 33.47 19.06 2.32
C TRP A 354 32.12 19.45 1.73
N ILE A 355 31.27 18.46 1.48
CA ILE A 355 29.94 18.68 0.96
C ILE A 355 28.94 18.25 2.04
N GLY A 356 28.36 19.22 2.76
CA GLY A 356 27.46 18.96 3.88
C GLY A 356 26.10 18.42 3.47
N THR A 357 25.47 19.06 2.50
CA THR A 357 24.22 18.63 1.87
C THR A 357 24.04 19.34 0.54
N ALA A 358 23.18 18.80 -0.33
CA ALA A 358 22.77 19.43 -1.59
C ALA A 358 21.25 19.38 -1.73
N SER A 359 20.67 20.36 -2.43
CA SER A 359 19.24 20.40 -2.76
C SER A 359 19.08 20.96 -4.17
N LEU A 360 18.20 20.38 -4.95
CA LEU A 360 17.81 20.85 -6.27
C LEU A 360 16.34 20.56 -6.48
N MET A 361 15.52 21.58 -6.70
CA MET A 361 14.09 21.45 -6.92
C MET A 361 13.67 22.17 -8.20
N PRO A 362 12.62 21.70 -8.91
CA PRO A 362 12.03 22.48 -9.99
C PRO A 362 11.38 23.75 -9.44
N ASP A 363 11.52 24.88 -10.16
CA ASP A 363 11.10 26.21 -9.67
C ASP A 363 9.56 26.39 -9.59
N ASP A 364 8.80 25.49 -10.17
CA ASP A 364 7.34 25.47 -10.05
C ASP A 364 6.83 24.73 -8.80
N HIS A 365 7.74 24.19 -7.95
CA HIS A 365 7.31 23.54 -6.72
C HIS A 365 6.52 24.50 -5.83
N ILE A 366 5.55 23.95 -5.08
CA ILE A 366 4.74 24.73 -4.14
C ILE A 366 5.16 24.29 -2.72
N ASP A 367 5.91 25.15 -2.03
CA ASP A 367 6.43 24.89 -0.67
C ASP A 367 7.22 23.57 -0.51
N GLY A 368 7.90 23.14 -1.57
CA GLY A 368 8.65 21.88 -1.61
C GLY A 368 7.86 20.69 -2.17
N PHE A 369 6.57 20.85 -2.46
CA PHE A 369 5.74 19.82 -3.08
C PHE A 369 5.72 19.95 -4.60
N ARG A 370 5.70 18.82 -5.29
CA ARG A 370 5.60 18.78 -6.75
C ARG A 370 4.26 19.35 -7.22
N ALA A 371 4.31 20.36 -8.07
CA ALA A 371 3.10 21.06 -8.54
C ALA A 371 2.15 20.14 -9.31
N ASP A 372 2.67 19.24 -10.15
CA ASP A 372 1.90 18.28 -10.93
C ASP A 372 1.19 17.24 -10.04
N VAL A 373 1.88 16.70 -9.05
CA VAL A 373 1.31 15.77 -8.06
C VAL A 373 0.28 16.46 -7.16
N LEU A 374 0.60 17.66 -6.68
CA LEU A 374 -0.30 18.44 -5.84
C LEU A 374 -1.62 18.78 -6.57
N ALA A 375 -1.56 19.04 -7.87
CA ALA A 375 -2.76 19.26 -8.69
C ALA A 375 -3.67 18.00 -8.73
N LEU A 376 -3.07 16.82 -8.83
CA LEU A 376 -3.81 15.55 -8.79
C LEU A 376 -4.38 15.28 -7.38
N LEU A 377 -3.59 15.51 -6.32
CA LEU A 377 -4.07 15.38 -4.94
C LEU A 377 -5.27 16.29 -4.67
N ARG A 378 -5.23 17.54 -5.12
CA ARG A 378 -6.39 18.47 -5.04
C ARG A 378 -7.61 17.97 -5.79
N GLY A 379 -7.40 17.28 -6.91
CA GLY A 379 -8.48 16.69 -7.70
C GLY A 379 -9.23 15.57 -6.99
N LEU A 380 -8.62 14.89 -6.00
CA LEU A 380 -9.27 13.88 -5.18
C LEU A 380 -10.23 14.48 -4.13
N LYS A 381 -10.03 15.75 -3.74
CA LYS A 381 -10.83 16.44 -2.70
C LYS A 381 -10.99 15.61 -1.42
N ALA A 382 -9.96 14.89 -1.04
CA ALA A 382 -9.99 14.02 0.13
C ALA A 382 -10.17 14.85 1.42
N PRO A 383 -11.11 14.48 2.30
CA PRO A 383 -11.39 15.24 3.52
C PRO A 383 -10.33 15.05 4.60
N VAL A 384 -9.54 13.97 4.52
CA VAL A 384 -8.54 13.61 5.53
C VAL A 384 -7.37 12.88 4.88
N TYR A 385 -6.15 13.14 5.37
CA TYR A 385 -4.95 12.39 5.03
C TYR A 385 -4.34 11.79 6.29
N ARG A 386 -4.12 10.46 6.27
CA ARG A 386 -3.39 9.71 7.30
C ARG A 386 -1.89 9.75 7.01
N TRP A 387 -1.06 9.97 8.07
CA TRP A 387 0.40 10.08 8.04
C TRP A 387 0.96 9.75 9.44
N PRO A 388 2.24 9.39 9.68
CA PRO A 388 3.34 9.26 8.73
C PRO A 388 3.43 7.89 8.07
N GLY A 389 2.58 6.97 8.42
CA GLY A 389 2.56 5.65 7.84
C GLY A 389 1.79 4.61 8.63
N GLY A 390 1.86 3.42 8.05
CA GLY A 390 1.55 2.12 8.61
C GLY A 390 2.75 1.60 9.39
N ASN A 391 3.53 0.67 8.78
CA ASN A 391 4.69 0.07 9.46
C ASN A 391 5.80 1.08 9.81
N PHE A 392 5.93 2.14 9.03
CA PHE A 392 6.94 3.18 9.26
C PHE A 392 6.81 3.83 10.65
N VAL A 393 5.58 4.13 11.11
CA VAL A 393 5.39 4.87 12.35
C VAL A 393 5.98 4.16 13.57
N SER A 394 5.96 2.82 13.59
CA SER A 394 6.40 2.04 14.75
C SER A 394 7.89 2.15 15.09
N GLY A 395 8.70 2.65 14.15
CA GLY A 395 10.11 2.92 14.35
C GLY A 395 10.52 4.38 14.14
N TYR A 396 9.55 5.28 13.96
CA TYR A 396 9.79 6.70 13.66
C TYR A 396 9.86 7.56 14.91
N ASP A 397 10.91 8.35 15.03
CA ASP A 397 11.01 9.45 16.01
C ASP A 397 10.63 10.77 15.32
N TRP A 398 9.45 11.30 15.63
CA TRP A 398 8.93 12.52 15.01
C TRP A 398 9.81 13.76 15.26
N HIS A 399 10.65 13.76 16.32
CA HIS A 399 11.60 14.84 16.60
C HIS A 399 12.63 15.00 15.49
N ASP A 400 13.04 13.90 14.83
CA ASP A 400 13.98 13.93 13.70
C ASP A 400 13.45 14.76 12.51
N GLY A 401 12.12 14.88 12.39
CA GLY A 401 11.43 15.69 11.37
C GLY A 401 11.24 17.17 11.72
N ILE A 402 11.81 17.66 12.84
CA ILE A 402 11.61 19.03 13.31
C ILE A 402 12.88 19.87 13.16
N GLY A 403 12.72 21.18 12.98
CA GLY A 403 13.82 22.15 12.89
C GLY A 403 14.33 22.39 11.46
N GLU A 404 15.56 22.94 11.35
CA GLU A 404 16.19 23.23 10.05
C GLU A 404 16.37 21.95 9.23
N ARG A 405 15.73 21.86 8.07
CA ARG A 405 15.67 20.67 7.21
C ARG A 405 17.05 20.06 6.90
N ASP A 406 18.07 20.92 6.65
CA ASP A 406 19.43 20.46 6.35
C ASP A 406 20.16 19.85 7.56
N LYS A 407 19.65 20.09 8.76
CA LYS A 407 20.20 19.58 10.04
C LYS A 407 19.42 18.38 10.57
N ARG A 408 18.25 18.10 10.03
CA ARG A 408 17.48 16.89 10.40
C ARG A 408 18.28 15.65 10.01
N PRO A 409 18.48 14.69 10.94
CA PRO A 409 19.36 13.55 10.69
C PRO A 409 18.73 12.59 9.67
N PRO A 410 19.48 12.16 8.65
CA PRO A 410 19.02 11.05 7.83
C PRO A 410 19.05 9.76 8.66
N ARG A 411 18.10 8.87 8.43
CA ARG A 411 17.99 7.56 9.08
C ARG A 411 17.80 6.45 8.03
N ARG A 412 18.19 5.23 8.37
CA ARG A 412 17.69 4.09 7.62
C ARG A 412 16.18 4.00 7.87
N ASN A 413 15.40 3.80 6.83
CA ASN A 413 13.97 3.58 7.00
C ASN A 413 13.76 2.35 7.91
N PRO A 414 13.00 2.48 9.01
CA PRO A 414 12.90 1.42 10.01
C PRO A 414 12.12 0.19 9.52
N ALA A 415 11.17 0.39 8.60
CA ALA A 415 10.25 -0.65 8.15
C ALA A 415 10.42 -1.02 6.67
N TRP A 416 10.88 -0.07 5.85
CA TRP A 416 10.95 -0.21 4.39
C TRP A 416 12.38 -0.11 3.86
N THR A 417 12.55 -0.20 2.54
CA THR A 417 13.87 -0.02 1.93
C THR A 417 14.27 1.46 1.89
N GLY A 418 15.58 1.73 1.84
CA GLY A 418 16.12 3.06 1.61
C GLY A 418 16.38 3.87 2.85
N VAL A 419 16.47 5.17 2.65
CA VAL A 419 16.84 6.18 3.64
C VAL A 419 15.71 7.18 3.82
N GLU A 420 15.32 7.40 5.07
CA GLU A 420 14.48 8.53 5.46
C GLU A 420 15.38 9.77 5.64
N SER A 421 15.16 10.77 4.80
CA SER A 421 15.94 12.03 4.87
C SER A 421 15.43 12.98 5.95
N ASN A 422 14.24 12.74 6.48
CA ASN A 422 13.52 13.65 7.39
C ASN A 422 13.30 15.06 6.81
N ASP A 423 13.23 15.18 5.47
CA ASP A 423 12.90 16.45 4.83
C ASP A 423 11.42 16.79 4.95
N VAL A 424 10.58 15.77 5.04
CA VAL A 424 9.15 15.90 5.30
C VAL A 424 8.87 15.39 6.72
N GLY A 425 8.43 16.26 7.58
CA GLY A 425 8.01 16.00 8.95
C GLY A 425 6.63 16.63 9.21
N ILE A 426 6.27 16.83 10.48
CA ILE A 426 4.98 17.39 10.88
C ILE A 426 4.68 18.73 10.18
N HIS A 427 5.65 19.65 10.12
CA HIS A 427 5.44 20.97 9.49
C HIS A 427 5.10 20.87 8.01
N GLU A 428 5.82 20.05 7.27
CA GLU A 428 5.54 19.82 5.84
C GLU A 428 4.22 19.07 5.64
N PHE A 429 3.90 18.09 6.48
CA PHE A 429 2.61 17.41 6.42
C PHE A 429 1.43 18.36 6.69
N MET A 430 1.52 19.20 7.74
CA MET A 430 0.50 20.21 8.00
C MET A 430 0.36 21.19 6.85
N ARG A 431 1.49 21.59 6.25
CA ARG A 431 1.45 22.48 5.07
C ARG A 431 0.80 21.79 3.86
N LEU A 432 1.03 20.50 3.66
CA LEU A 432 0.34 19.72 2.64
C LEU A 432 -1.18 19.72 2.89
N CYS A 433 -1.62 19.49 4.12
CA CYS A 433 -3.03 19.51 4.48
C CYS A 433 -3.67 20.89 4.21
N GLU A 434 -2.99 21.98 4.57
CA GLU A 434 -3.44 23.35 4.25
C GLU A 434 -3.58 23.57 2.73
N LEU A 435 -2.59 23.14 1.92
CA LEU A 435 -2.59 23.28 0.48
C LEU A 435 -3.69 22.46 -0.21
N LEU A 436 -4.13 21.38 0.43
CA LEU A 436 -5.18 20.48 -0.06
C LEU A 436 -6.57 20.82 0.50
N ASP A 437 -6.65 21.71 1.49
CA ASP A 437 -7.89 21.99 2.27
C ASP A 437 -8.48 20.72 2.88
N THR A 438 -7.63 19.98 3.63
CA THR A 438 -7.94 18.65 4.20
C THR A 438 -7.54 18.58 5.67
N GLU A 439 -8.15 17.68 6.44
CA GLU A 439 -7.81 17.46 7.83
C GLU A 439 -6.62 16.49 7.96
N PRO A 440 -5.67 16.75 8.90
CA PRO A 440 -4.63 15.80 9.23
C PRO A 440 -5.17 14.68 10.13
N TYR A 441 -4.69 13.46 9.88
CA TYR A 441 -4.83 12.29 10.73
C TYR A 441 -3.43 11.73 11.02
N ILE A 442 -2.99 11.78 12.27
CA ILE A 442 -1.65 11.37 12.68
C ILE A 442 -1.69 10.03 13.42
N ALA A 443 -0.81 9.11 13.02
CA ALA A 443 -0.53 7.90 13.76
C ALA A 443 0.68 8.13 14.69
N VAL A 444 0.54 7.83 15.99
CA VAL A 444 1.66 7.91 16.95
C VAL A 444 2.44 6.60 17.02
N ASN A 445 3.73 6.67 17.36
CA ASN A 445 4.58 5.49 17.51
C ASN A 445 4.23 4.69 18.78
N ALA A 446 3.27 3.77 18.67
CA ALA A 446 2.98 2.80 19.72
C ALA A 446 3.75 1.47 19.57
N GLY A 447 4.65 1.35 18.60
CA GLY A 447 5.54 0.20 18.45
C GLY A 447 6.73 0.30 19.41
N LEU A 448 7.77 1.01 18.99
CA LEU A 448 9.00 1.20 19.78
C LEU A 448 8.98 2.49 20.61
N GLY A 449 8.06 3.42 20.35
CA GLY A 449 7.90 4.66 21.07
C GLY A 449 7.18 4.51 22.42
N GLY A 450 7.19 5.59 23.20
CA GLY A 450 6.64 5.64 24.54
C GLY A 450 5.44 6.57 24.69
N VAL A 451 4.75 6.42 25.81
CA VAL A 451 3.56 7.24 26.18
C VAL A 451 3.88 8.75 26.18
N LYS A 452 5.07 9.11 26.67
CA LYS A 452 5.49 10.52 26.72
C LYS A 452 5.67 11.10 25.34
N GLU A 453 6.29 10.35 24.43
CA GLU A 453 6.54 10.80 23.05
C GLU A 453 5.23 11.09 22.31
N ALA A 454 4.20 10.23 22.48
CA ALA A 454 2.89 10.44 21.89
C ALA A 454 2.19 11.68 22.50
N ALA A 455 2.24 11.85 23.83
CA ALA A 455 1.70 13.02 24.50
C ALA A 455 2.42 14.33 24.09
N ASP A 456 3.75 14.28 23.95
CA ASP A 456 4.56 15.42 23.47
C ASP A 456 4.22 15.77 22.00
N GLU A 457 3.92 14.77 21.15
CA GLU A 457 3.52 14.99 19.76
C GLU A 457 2.14 15.67 19.67
N VAL A 458 1.18 15.25 20.50
CA VAL A 458 -0.12 15.93 20.63
C VAL A 458 0.09 17.37 21.13
N GLU A 459 0.91 17.57 22.17
CA GLU A 459 1.21 18.92 22.70
C GLU A 459 1.93 19.79 21.66
N TYR A 460 2.84 19.20 20.87
CA TYR A 460 3.51 19.91 19.78
C TYR A 460 2.51 20.40 18.73
N CYS A 461 1.53 19.59 18.37
CA CYS A 461 0.52 19.97 17.40
C CYS A 461 -0.56 20.91 17.97
N ASN A 462 -1.06 20.63 19.17
CA ASN A 462 -2.30 21.23 19.71
C ASN A 462 -2.07 22.16 20.91
N GLY A 463 -0.95 22.02 21.63
CA GLY A 463 -0.64 22.83 22.78
C GLY A 463 -0.50 24.33 22.46
N THR A 464 -0.83 25.20 23.43
CA THR A 464 -0.63 26.64 23.31
C THR A 464 0.88 26.99 23.31
N GLU A 465 1.22 28.20 22.90
CA GLU A 465 2.60 28.67 22.90
C GLU A 465 3.24 28.78 24.30
N ASP A 466 2.47 28.59 25.36
CA ASP A 466 2.95 28.61 26.75
C ASP A 466 3.42 27.23 27.23
N THR A 467 2.99 26.15 26.57
CA THR A 467 3.42 24.79 26.88
C THR A 467 4.83 24.51 26.34
N PRO A 468 5.57 23.55 26.91
CA PRO A 468 6.92 23.21 26.44
C PRO A 468 7.00 22.90 24.94
N MET A 469 6.13 22.00 24.45
CA MET A 469 6.12 21.60 23.04
C MET A 469 5.55 22.70 22.14
N GLY A 470 4.54 23.46 22.61
CA GLY A 470 4.02 24.61 21.89
C GLY A 470 5.03 25.74 21.73
N LYS A 471 5.89 25.98 22.74
CA LYS A 471 7.06 26.89 22.64
C LYS A 471 8.06 26.41 21.58
N TRP A 472 8.34 25.11 21.57
CA TRP A 472 9.25 24.54 20.57
C TRP A 472 8.67 24.63 19.16
N ARG A 473 7.37 24.34 18.97
CA ARG A 473 6.68 24.58 17.70
C ARG A 473 6.82 26.03 17.24
N LYS A 474 6.60 27.00 18.14
CA LYS A 474 6.76 28.43 17.83
C LYS A 474 8.19 28.79 17.43
N GLN A 475 9.21 28.24 18.07
CA GLN A 475 10.62 28.40 17.68
C GLN A 475 10.90 27.87 16.27
N ASN A 476 10.17 26.86 15.85
CA ASN A 476 10.22 26.28 14.51
C ASN A 476 9.30 26.97 13.49
N GLY A 477 8.80 28.16 13.81
CA GLY A 477 8.08 29.04 12.89
C GLY A 477 6.54 28.94 12.92
N GLN A 478 5.94 28.04 13.74
CA GLN A 478 4.50 27.88 13.85
C GLN A 478 4.00 28.24 15.26
N ALA A 479 3.51 29.47 15.41
CA ALA A 479 3.04 29.96 16.71
C ALA A 479 1.67 29.35 17.10
N LYS A 480 0.73 29.32 16.18
CA LYS A 480 -0.62 28.84 16.45
C LYS A 480 -0.68 27.30 16.42
N PRO A 481 -1.46 26.67 17.32
CA PRO A 481 -1.71 25.23 17.24
C PRO A 481 -2.48 24.88 15.97
N TRP A 482 -2.19 23.70 15.41
CA TRP A 482 -2.92 23.18 14.23
C TRP A 482 -4.27 22.58 14.57
N LYS A 483 -4.47 22.17 15.84
CA LYS A 483 -5.71 21.54 16.32
C LYS A 483 -6.04 20.24 15.58
N VAL A 484 -5.06 19.37 15.48
CA VAL A 484 -5.22 18.05 14.89
C VAL A 484 -6.25 17.26 15.68
N LYS A 485 -7.29 16.76 15.01
CA LYS A 485 -8.41 16.07 15.67
C LYS A 485 -8.20 14.56 15.73
N TRP A 486 -7.67 13.96 14.65
CA TRP A 486 -7.63 12.52 14.43
C TRP A 486 -6.25 11.94 14.76
N TRP A 487 -6.24 10.94 15.66
CA TRP A 487 -5.01 10.31 16.13
C TRP A 487 -5.18 8.81 16.28
N SER A 488 -4.33 7.99 15.63
CA SER A 488 -4.29 6.55 15.91
C SER A 488 -3.18 6.19 16.90
N VAL A 489 -3.49 5.27 17.79
CA VAL A 489 -2.55 4.74 18.79
C VAL A 489 -1.84 3.52 18.19
N GLY A 490 -0.89 3.78 17.31
CA GLY A 490 -0.11 2.76 16.62
C GLY A 490 -0.70 2.30 15.30
N ASN A 491 -0.13 1.20 14.77
CA ASN A 491 -0.49 0.57 13.51
C ASN A 491 -0.27 -0.94 13.61
N GLU A 492 -1.26 -1.77 13.27
CA GLU A 492 -1.16 -3.25 13.11
C GLU A 492 -0.37 -3.97 14.22
N MET A 493 -0.50 -3.54 15.47
CA MET A 493 0.31 -4.05 16.57
C MET A 493 0.12 -5.56 16.85
N PHE A 494 -0.85 -6.18 16.19
CA PHE A 494 -1.13 -7.62 16.21
C PHE A 494 -0.20 -8.41 15.28
N GLY A 495 0.34 -7.77 14.22
CA GLY A 495 1.09 -8.44 13.15
C GLY A 495 2.58 -8.62 13.49
N ASP A 496 3.13 -9.80 13.28
CA ASP A 496 4.56 -10.11 13.50
C ASP A 496 5.50 -9.41 12.49
N TRP A 497 4.96 -8.82 11.44
CA TRP A 497 5.66 -7.93 10.49
C TRP A 497 5.85 -6.51 11.03
N GLN A 498 5.12 -6.11 12.08
CA GLN A 498 5.13 -4.77 12.66
C GLN A 498 6.23 -4.63 13.72
N LEU A 499 7.02 -3.55 13.67
CA LEU A 499 7.99 -3.25 14.72
C LEU A 499 7.27 -3.06 16.06
N GLY A 500 7.74 -3.76 17.09
CA GLY A 500 7.16 -3.69 18.41
C GLY A 500 5.81 -4.39 18.54
N PHE A 501 5.46 -5.31 17.63
CA PHE A 501 4.27 -6.16 17.73
C PHE A 501 4.20 -6.85 19.10
N MET A 502 3.00 -7.11 19.59
CA MET A 502 2.81 -7.64 20.93
C MET A 502 1.50 -8.41 21.07
N SER A 503 1.33 -9.11 22.19
CA SER A 503 0.05 -9.76 22.49
C SER A 503 -1.05 -8.73 22.73
N THR A 504 -2.30 -9.12 22.51
CA THR A 504 -3.47 -8.25 22.68
C THR A 504 -3.53 -7.71 24.12
N GLU A 505 -3.23 -8.54 25.13
CA GLU A 505 -3.25 -8.14 26.55
C GLU A 505 -2.18 -7.08 26.87
N ALA A 506 -1.04 -7.14 26.21
CA ALA A 506 0.00 -6.12 26.34
C ALA A 506 -0.43 -4.82 25.63
N PHE A 507 -1.04 -4.93 24.44
CA PHE A 507 -1.52 -3.77 23.71
C PHE A 507 -2.68 -3.06 24.39
N VAL A 508 -3.65 -3.77 25.00
CA VAL A 508 -4.71 -3.18 25.83
C VAL A 508 -4.14 -2.23 26.88
N LYS A 509 -3.11 -2.68 27.62
CA LYS A 509 -2.45 -1.85 28.64
C LYS A 509 -1.75 -0.65 28.01
N LYS A 510 -1.04 -0.88 26.91
CA LYS A 510 -0.31 0.16 26.20
C LYS A 510 -1.25 1.21 25.63
N HIS A 511 -2.29 0.78 24.90
CA HIS A 511 -3.33 1.66 24.34
C HIS A 511 -3.94 2.56 25.42
N ASN A 512 -4.42 1.98 26.52
CA ASN A 512 -5.04 2.74 27.61
C ASN A 512 -4.09 3.79 28.20
N SER A 513 -2.79 3.44 28.37
CA SER A 513 -1.79 4.38 28.87
C SER A 513 -1.51 5.53 27.89
N PHE A 514 -1.46 5.24 26.58
CA PHE A 514 -1.32 6.25 25.53
C PHE A 514 -2.53 7.18 25.50
N ALA A 515 -3.73 6.62 25.45
CA ALA A 515 -4.99 7.38 25.42
C ALA A 515 -5.13 8.33 26.62
N ASP A 516 -4.90 7.82 27.83
CA ASP A 516 -4.96 8.62 29.06
C ASP A 516 -3.97 9.80 29.03
N ALA A 517 -2.75 9.57 28.49
CA ALA A 517 -1.73 10.61 28.40
C ALA A 517 -2.03 11.64 27.30
N MET A 518 -2.50 11.18 26.15
CA MET A 518 -2.84 12.05 25.01
C MET A 518 -4.06 12.93 25.34
N TRP A 519 -5.13 12.36 25.93
CA TRP A 519 -6.30 13.13 26.37
C TRP A 519 -6.01 14.06 27.53
N LYS A 520 -5.01 13.76 28.36
CA LYS A 520 -4.56 14.69 29.40
C LYS A 520 -3.96 15.97 28.80
N VAL A 521 -3.35 15.89 27.62
CA VAL A 521 -2.83 17.04 26.88
C VAL A 521 -3.96 17.79 26.19
N ASP A 522 -4.82 17.06 25.45
CA ASP A 522 -5.95 17.63 24.72
C ASP A 522 -7.13 16.66 24.70
N SER A 523 -8.14 16.91 25.53
CA SER A 523 -9.33 16.07 25.64
C SER A 523 -10.30 16.19 24.46
N SER A 524 -10.04 17.08 23.52
CA SER A 524 -10.88 17.28 22.32
C SER A 524 -10.48 16.43 21.13
N ILE A 525 -9.37 15.71 21.22
CA ILE A 525 -8.91 14.83 20.12
C ILE A 525 -9.70 13.53 20.11
N HIS A 526 -9.82 12.98 18.90
CA HIS A 526 -10.42 11.66 18.69
C HIS A 526 -9.35 10.59 18.55
N LEU A 527 -9.48 9.54 19.33
CA LEU A 527 -8.52 8.42 19.34
C LEU A 527 -9.07 7.22 18.57
N ILE A 528 -8.20 6.64 17.75
CA ILE A 528 -8.46 5.46 16.95
C ILE A 528 -7.58 4.32 17.47
N ALA A 529 -8.22 3.24 17.94
CA ALA A 529 -7.50 2.06 18.42
C ALA A 529 -7.16 1.14 17.26
N VAL A 530 -6.05 0.41 17.34
CA VAL A 530 -5.71 -0.65 16.38
C VAL A 530 -6.67 -1.81 16.53
N GLY A 531 -7.34 -2.20 15.45
CA GLY A 531 -8.27 -3.33 15.36
C GLY A 531 -7.78 -4.40 14.39
N GLU A 532 -8.34 -5.57 14.51
CA GLU A 532 -8.26 -6.73 13.63
C GLU A 532 -9.42 -7.65 13.97
N VAL A 533 -10.29 -7.92 13.00
CA VAL A 533 -11.48 -8.76 13.18
C VAL A 533 -11.13 -10.10 13.82
N GLY A 534 -11.72 -10.41 14.94
CA GLY A 534 -11.51 -11.63 15.71
C GLY A 534 -11.20 -11.35 17.18
N ARG A 535 -10.37 -12.23 17.78
CA ARG A 535 -10.03 -12.12 19.20
C ARG A 535 -9.36 -10.78 19.56
N TRP A 536 -8.62 -10.18 18.63
CA TRP A 536 -7.99 -8.88 18.88
C TRP A 536 -9.04 -7.81 19.15
N ASP A 537 -10.02 -7.67 18.27
CA ASP A 537 -11.12 -6.72 18.43
C ASP A 537 -11.95 -6.99 19.68
N GLU A 538 -12.32 -8.27 19.91
CA GLU A 538 -13.09 -8.63 21.09
C GLU A 538 -12.41 -8.14 22.38
N MET A 539 -11.09 -8.29 22.48
CA MET A 539 -10.30 -7.86 23.62
C MET A 539 -10.17 -6.34 23.72
N ILE A 540 -9.88 -5.66 22.58
CA ILE A 540 -9.73 -4.19 22.54
C ILE A 540 -11.05 -3.51 22.84
N LEU A 541 -12.15 -3.94 22.21
CA LEU A 541 -13.48 -3.37 22.41
C LEU A 541 -14.00 -3.63 23.83
N ALA A 542 -13.69 -4.78 24.43
CA ALA A 542 -14.10 -5.08 25.81
C ALA A 542 -13.31 -4.29 26.87
N ASN A 543 -12.05 -3.90 26.60
CA ASN A 543 -11.16 -3.36 27.62
C ASN A 543 -10.70 -1.91 27.38
N CYS A 544 -10.94 -1.37 26.18
CA CYS A 544 -10.50 -0.02 25.80
C CYS A 544 -11.67 0.88 25.32
N ALA A 545 -12.92 0.43 25.39
CA ALA A 545 -14.09 1.16 24.87
C ALA A 545 -14.27 2.58 25.44
N ASP A 546 -13.74 2.87 26.65
CA ASP A 546 -13.75 4.21 27.25
C ASP A 546 -12.54 5.07 26.82
N ARG A 547 -11.67 4.54 25.95
CA ARG A 547 -10.40 5.15 25.57
C ARG A 547 -10.19 5.16 24.04
N MET A 548 -11.29 5.14 23.29
CA MET A 548 -11.29 5.28 21.85
C MET A 548 -12.61 5.89 21.36
N ASP A 549 -12.56 6.56 20.22
CA ASP A 549 -13.75 7.03 19.47
C ASP A 549 -14.03 6.12 18.27
N LEU A 550 -12.98 5.61 17.63
CA LEU A 550 -13.05 4.71 16.48
C LEU A 550 -12.12 3.51 16.69
N VAL A 551 -12.35 2.46 15.92
CA VAL A 551 -11.47 1.30 15.82
C VAL A 551 -11.00 1.14 14.38
N SER A 552 -9.68 0.98 14.20
CA SER A 552 -9.03 0.79 12.89
C SER A 552 -9.28 -0.61 12.36
N GLU A 553 -9.48 -0.72 11.05
CA GLU A 553 -9.54 -1.99 10.34
C GLU A 553 -8.81 -1.89 9.01
N HIS A 554 -8.11 -2.96 8.63
CA HIS A 554 -7.37 -3.04 7.39
C HIS A 554 -7.78 -4.23 6.55
N PHE A 555 -7.75 -4.10 5.23
CA PHE A 555 -7.77 -5.24 4.32
C PHE A 555 -7.15 -4.90 2.97
N TYR A 556 -6.50 -5.91 2.38
CA TYR A 556 -5.99 -5.84 1.03
C TYR A 556 -6.49 -7.03 0.20
N CYS A 557 -6.86 -6.74 -1.04
CA CYS A 557 -7.33 -7.74 -1.98
C CYS A 557 -6.23 -8.08 -3.00
N GLN A 558 -6.15 -9.35 -3.39
CA GLN A 558 -5.17 -9.85 -4.34
C GLN A 558 -5.84 -10.63 -5.47
N ASP A 559 -5.13 -10.83 -6.58
CA ASP A 559 -5.60 -11.61 -7.73
C ASP A 559 -5.06 -13.06 -7.71
N TRP A 560 -4.81 -13.60 -6.54
CA TRP A 560 -4.15 -14.91 -6.39
C TRP A 560 -5.12 -16.09 -6.15
N HIS A 561 -6.39 -15.81 -5.93
CA HIS A 561 -7.38 -16.87 -5.68
C HIS A 561 -8.00 -17.47 -6.95
N GLY A 562 -7.68 -16.94 -8.13
CA GLY A 562 -8.35 -17.33 -9.38
C GLY A 562 -9.81 -16.84 -9.42
N GLY A 563 -10.46 -16.96 -10.55
CA GLY A 563 -11.82 -16.50 -10.77
C GLY A 563 -11.90 -15.46 -11.89
N GLY A 564 -13.12 -15.05 -12.25
CA GLY A 564 -13.37 -14.08 -13.29
C GLY A 564 -13.38 -12.64 -12.81
N LEU A 565 -13.77 -11.75 -13.71
CA LEU A 565 -13.85 -10.31 -13.45
C LEU A 565 -14.69 -9.99 -12.20
N MET A 566 -15.87 -10.61 -12.07
CA MET A 566 -16.77 -10.31 -10.95
C MET A 566 -16.24 -10.83 -9.63
N THR A 567 -15.53 -11.96 -9.60
CA THR A 567 -14.85 -12.44 -8.39
C THR A 567 -13.83 -11.41 -7.91
N HIS A 568 -13.03 -10.84 -8.82
CA HIS A 568 -12.07 -9.81 -8.50
C HIS A 568 -12.74 -8.53 -7.97
N VAL A 569 -13.75 -8.01 -8.68
CA VAL A 569 -14.50 -6.79 -8.31
C VAL A 569 -15.16 -6.92 -6.94
N LEU A 570 -15.76 -8.09 -6.66
CA LEU A 570 -16.53 -8.30 -5.43
C LEU A 570 -15.67 -8.54 -4.18
N GLN A 571 -14.35 -8.72 -4.30
CA GLN A 571 -13.47 -8.91 -3.12
C GLN A 571 -13.59 -7.73 -2.14
N ILE A 572 -13.49 -6.48 -2.63
CA ILE A 572 -13.55 -5.28 -1.78
C ILE A 572 -14.89 -5.17 -1.05
N PRO A 573 -16.06 -5.13 -1.72
CA PRO A 573 -17.33 -5.01 -1.01
C PRO A 573 -17.62 -6.18 -0.06
N ARG A 574 -17.17 -7.39 -0.36
CA ARG A 574 -17.30 -8.54 0.55
C ARG A 574 -16.48 -8.36 1.84
N ASN A 575 -15.24 -7.88 1.74
CA ASN A 575 -14.43 -7.59 2.93
C ASN A 575 -15.05 -6.49 3.79
N ILE A 576 -15.49 -5.38 3.19
CA ILE A 576 -16.16 -4.28 3.92
C ILE A 576 -17.39 -4.82 4.66
N ARG A 577 -18.23 -5.60 3.99
CA ARG A 577 -19.43 -6.19 4.60
C ARG A 577 -19.09 -7.14 5.73
N ARG A 578 -18.14 -8.05 5.53
CA ARG A 578 -17.65 -9.01 6.54
C ARG A 578 -17.19 -8.31 7.82
N ILE A 579 -16.40 -7.24 7.66
CA ILE A 579 -15.90 -6.45 8.78
C ILE A 579 -17.06 -5.72 9.47
N ALA A 580 -17.91 -5.03 8.74
CA ALA A 580 -19.06 -4.33 9.30
C ALA A 580 -20.03 -5.27 10.07
N GLU A 581 -20.26 -6.48 9.55
CA GLU A 581 -21.07 -7.49 10.22
C GLU A 581 -20.41 -8.04 11.49
N ALA A 582 -19.07 -8.18 11.51
CA ALA A 582 -18.35 -8.53 12.72
C ALA A 582 -18.54 -7.47 13.80
N HIS A 583 -18.39 -6.19 13.46
CA HIS A 583 -18.59 -5.10 14.41
C HIS A 583 -20.03 -4.95 14.90
N ARG A 584 -21.05 -5.26 14.06
CA ARG A 584 -22.45 -5.35 14.54
C ARG A 584 -22.63 -6.45 15.56
N ARG A 585 -21.94 -7.60 15.40
CA ARG A 585 -21.94 -8.66 16.43
C ARG A 585 -21.27 -8.18 17.71
N TYR A 586 -20.09 -7.55 17.63
CA TYR A 586 -19.40 -6.99 18.79
C TYR A 586 -20.25 -5.98 19.55
N ARG A 587 -20.93 -5.04 18.87
CA ARG A 587 -21.85 -4.08 19.49
C ARG A 587 -22.98 -4.76 20.28
N ARG A 588 -23.49 -5.89 19.80
CA ARG A 588 -24.55 -6.64 20.47
C ARG A 588 -24.02 -7.47 21.63
N ASP A 589 -22.84 -8.09 21.47
CA ASP A 589 -22.37 -9.17 22.33
C ASP A 589 -21.36 -8.69 23.40
N ILE A 590 -20.74 -7.50 23.24
CA ILE A 590 -19.76 -6.95 24.19
C ILE A 590 -20.43 -5.88 25.08
N PRO A 591 -20.60 -6.14 26.38
CA PRO A 591 -21.30 -5.21 27.29
C PRO A 591 -20.64 -3.83 27.41
N ALA A 592 -19.30 -3.75 27.25
CA ALA A 592 -18.56 -2.48 27.32
C ALA A 592 -18.94 -1.50 26.20
N LEU A 593 -19.62 -1.96 25.16
CA LEU A 593 -20.08 -1.13 24.02
C LEU A 593 -21.52 -0.61 24.19
N GLU A 594 -22.21 -0.99 25.26
CA GLU A 594 -23.57 -0.51 25.52
C GLU A 594 -23.62 1.02 25.59
N GLY A 595 -24.47 1.63 24.77
CA GLY A 595 -24.62 3.10 24.69
C GLY A 595 -23.48 3.85 24.00
N LYS A 596 -22.47 3.17 23.43
CA LYS A 596 -21.34 3.78 22.71
C LYS A 596 -21.50 3.68 21.20
N ASP A 597 -21.11 4.74 20.48
CA ASP A 597 -21.06 4.75 19.02
C ASP A 597 -19.61 4.64 18.51
N ILE A 598 -18.91 3.57 18.89
CA ILE A 598 -17.59 3.27 18.33
C ILE A 598 -17.79 2.68 16.95
N ARG A 599 -17.36 3.40 15.92
CA ARG A 599 -17.45 3.00 14.50
C ARG A 599 -16.09 2.64 13.93
N ILE A 600 -16.11 2.07 12.74
CA ILE A 600 -14.93 1.61 12.02
C ILE A 600 -14.24 2.80 11.34
N CYS A 601 -12.93 2.87 11.52
CA CYS A 601 -12.00 3.59 10.65
C CYS A 601 -11.29 2.56 9.77
N MET A 602 -11.72 2.40 8.52
CA MET A 602 -11.05 1.52 7.55
C MET A 602 -9.83 2.25 6.99
N ASP A 603 -8.82 2.44 7.82
CA ASP A 603 -7.72 3.37 7.52
C ASP A 603 -6.61 2.79 6.64
N GLU A 604 -6.77 1.51 6.20
CA GLU A 604 -6.05 0.94 5.06
C GLU A 604 -6.94 -0.02 4.27
N TRP A 605 -7.15 0.27 2.99
CA TRP A 605 -7.89 -0.63 2.11
C TRP A 605 -7.49 -0.41 0.65
N ASN A 606 -7.28 -1.50 -0.10
CA ASN A 606 -6.97 -1.46 -1.53
C ASN A 606 -6.81 -2.88 -2.11
N TYR A 607 -6.47 -2.92 -3.40
CA TYR A 607 -5.81 -4.05 -4.04
C TYR A 607 -4.29 -3.96 -3.85
N TRP A 608 -3.67 -5.08 -3.50
CA TRP A 608 -2.23 -5.20 -3.36
C TRP A 608 -1.74 -6.51 -3.98
N TYR A 609 -1.18 -6.43 -5.17
CA TYR A 609 -0.64 -7.58 -5.87
C TYR A 609 0.51 -7.18 -6.81
N GLY A 610 1.38 -8.15 -7.16
CA GLY A 610 2.47 -7.98 -8.10
C GLY A 610 2.08 -8.27 -9.55
N PRO A 611 3.04 -8.10 -10.49
CA PRO A 611 4.40 -7.65 -10.24
C PRO A 611 4.50 -6.15 -9.93
N HIS A 612 5.46 -5.77 -9.06
CA HIS A 612 5.73 -4.38 -8.70
C HIS A 612 6.68 -3.74 -9.71
N ILE A 613 6.12 -3.20 -10.79
CA ILE A 613 6.90 -2.70 -11.94
C ILE A 613 7.32 -1.24 -11.83
N TYR A 614 6.86 -0.51 -10.81
CA TYR A 614 7.15 0.92 -10.59
C TYR A 614 7.96 1.17 -9.31
N GLY A 615 8.81 0.24 -8.89
CA GLY A 615 9.58 0.31 -7.65
C GLY A 615 8.93 -0.46 -6.51
N GLU A 616 9.37 -0.20 -5.27
CA GLU A 616 8.84 -0.88 -4.07
C GLU A 616 7.32 -0.75 -4.00
N LEU A 617 6.63 -1.89 -3.99
CA LEU A 617 5.17 -2.04 -4.03
C LEU A 617 4.47 -1.28 -5.17
N GLY A 618 5.21 -0.90 -6.21
CA GLY A 618 4.71 -0.12 -7.35
C GLY A 618 3.76 -0.91 -8.25
N THR A 619 2.55 -1.16 -7.80
CA THR A 619 1.52 -1.94 -8.49
C THR A 619 0.95 -1.21 -9.70
N ARG A 620 0.73 -1.94 -10.79
CA ARG A 620 -0.02 -1.48 -11.96
C ARG A 620 -1.49 -1.86 -11.81
N TYR A 621 -2.38 -0.87 -11.90
CA TYR A 621 -3.83 -1.07 -11.84
C TYR A 621 -4.47 -1.13 -13.22
N PHE A 622 -5.56 -1.89 -13.32
CA PHE A 622 -6.37 -2.10 -14.52
C PHE A 622 -7.81 -1.65 -14.26
N LEU A 623 -8.65 -1.67 -15.30
CA LEU A 623 -10.07 -1.31 -15.18
C LEU A 623 -10.82 -2.16 -14.15
N ARG A 624 -10.47 -3.44 -14.01
CA ARG A 624 -11.07 -4.33 -13.00
C ARG A 624 -10.86 -3.84 -11.57
N ASP A 625 -9.69 -3.26 -11.28
CA ASP A 625 -9.38 -2.68 -9.96
C ASP A 625 -10.21 -1.42 -9.72
N ALA A 626 -10.35 -0.57 -10.75
CA ALA A 626 -11.21 0.60 -10.71
C ALA A 626 -12.67 0.23 -10.40
N LEU A 627 -13.20 -0.80 -11.05
CA LEU A 627 -14.55 -1.31 -10.77
C LEU A 627 -14.68 -1.85 -9.34
N GLY A 628 -13.64 -2.51 -8.83
CA GLY A 628 -13.60 -2.98 -7.44
C GLY A 628 -13.58 -1.83 -6.42
N ILE A 629 -12.79 -0.77 -6.69
CA ILE A 629 -12.79 0.45 -5.86
C ILE A 629 -14.16 1.12 -5.88
N ALA A 630 -14.81 1.26 -7.04
CA ALA A 630 -16.15 1.81 -7.15
C ALA A 630 -17.19 0.98 -6.35
N ALA A 631 -17.12 -0.34 -6.49
CA ALA A 631 -17.99 -1.25 -5.72
C ALA A 631 -17.74 -1.14 -4.21
N GLY A 632 -16.49 -0.94 -3.80
CA GLY A 632 -16.10 -0.70 -2.40
C GLY A 632 -16.67 0.61 -1.86
N LEU A 633 -16.51 1.71 -2.59
CA LEU A 633 -17.10 3.00 -2.20
C LEU A 633 -18.62 2.89 -2.03
N ASN A 634 -19.31 2.22 -2.97
CA ASN A 634 -20.74 1.95 -2.84
C ASN A 634 -21.07 1.08 -1.61
N GLU A 635 -20.19 0.16 -1.23
CA GLU A 635 -20.40 -0.64 -0.03
C GLU A 635 -20.18 0.17 1.25
N PHE A 636 -19.19 1.06 1.31
CA PHE A 636 -19.05 2.00 2.43
C PHE A 636 -20.33 2.83 2.63
N LEU A 637 -20.95 3.29 1.54
CA LEU A 637 -22.24 3.97 1.61
C LEU A 637 -23.34 3.09 2.23
N ARG A 638 -23.36 1.79 1.88
CA ARG A 638 -24.34 0.84 2.46
C ARG A 638 -24.09 0.54 3.92
N GLN A 639 -22.84 0.64 4.37
CA GLN A 639 -22.40 0.36 5.74
C GLN A 639 -22.18 1.64 6.57
N SER A 640 -22.81 2.75 6.19
CA SER A 640 -22.64 4.08 6.84
C SER A 640 -23.00 4.11 8.33
N ASP A 641 -23.80 3.15 8.80
CA ASP A 641 -24.08 2.95 10.22
C ASP A 641 -22.88 2.41 11.01
N MET A 642 -21.94 1.75 10.33
CA MET A 642 -20.76 1.12 10.95
C MET A 642 -19.47 1.80 10.57
N VAL A 643 -19.32 2.26 9.32
CA VAL A 643 -18.08 2.86 8.82
C VAL A 643 -18.16 4.38 8.89
N PHE A 644 -17.24 4.98 9.66
CA PHE A 644 -17.12 6.43 9.80
C PHE A 644 -16.06 7.02 8.89
N MET A 645 -14.89 6.38 8.79
CA MET A 645 -13.74 6.85 8.02
C MET A 645 -13.17 5.71 7.18
N ALA A 646 -12.62 6.03 6.01
CA ALA A 646 -11.85 5.09 5.21
C ALA A 646 -10.72 5.84 4.49
N ASN A 647 -9.49 5.29 4.55
CA ASN A 647 -8.32 5.90 3.94
C ASN A 647 -7.75 4.98 2.87
N TYR A 648 -7.84 5.40 1.62
CA TYR A 648 -7.29 4.63 0.52
C TYR A 648 -5.77 4.50 0.64
N ALA A 649 -5.27 3.29 0.64
CA ALA A 649 -3.86 2.98 0.82
C ALA A 649 -3.19 2.46 -0.47
N GLN A 650 -2.12 3.10 -0.97
CA GLN A 650 -1.66 4.43 -0.58
C GLN A 650 -1.93 5.41 -1.71
N THR A 651 -1.76 6.70 -1.48
CA THR A 651 -2.22 7.68 -2.46
C THR A 651 -1.29 7.82 -3.67
N VAL A 652 0.04 7.91 -3.46
CA VAL A 652 1.01 8.19 -4.53
C VAL A 652 2.02 7.06 -4.67
N ASN A 653 2.27 6.65 -5.90
CA ASN A 653 3.18 5.55 -6.23
C ASN A 653 2.83 4.27 -5.46
N VAL A 654 3.81 3.45 -5.12
CA VAL A 654 3.55 2.23 -4.33
C VAL A 654 2.29 1.51 -4.83
N ILE A 655 1.36 1.17 -3.94
CA ILE A 655 0.00 0.71 -4.29
C ILE A 655 -0.97 1.90 -4.49
N GLY A 656 -0.47 3.06 -4.89
CA GLY A 656 -1.21 4.33 -4.95
C GLY A 656 -2.10 4.52 -6.19
N CYS A 657 -3.07 5.41 -6.04
CA CYS A 657 -3.99 5.81 -7.10
C CYS A 657 -3.44 6.90 -8.03
N ILE A 658 -2.34 7.54 -7.66
CA ILE A 658 -1.56 8.46 -8.49
C ILE A 658 -0.21 7.81 -8.79
N LYS A 659 0.22 7.85 -10.04
CA LYS A 659 1.55 7.40 -10.47
C LYS A 659 2.36 8.60 -10.91
N ALA A 660 3.55 8.74 -10.31
CA ALA A 660 4.48 9.82 -10.57
C ALA A 660 5.86 9.25 -10.92
N THR A 661 6.42 9.74 -12.01
CA THR A 661 7.83 9.55 -12.41
C THR A 661 8.63 10.80 -12.10
N THR A 662 9.89 10.86 -12.47
CA THR A 662 10.70 12.09 -12.32
C THR A 662 10.21 13.26 -13.18
N THR A 663 9.39 13.01 -14.22
CA THR A 663 8.95 14.02 -15.18
C THR A 663 7.44 14.14 -15.37
N ASP A 664 6.66 13.16 -14.93
CA ASP A 664 5.23 13.08 -15.21
C ASP A 664 4.46 12.58 -13.99
N ALA A 665 3.18 12.95 -13.90
CA ALA A 665 2.25 12.37 -12.95
C ALA A 665 0.85 12.19 -13.58
N CYS A 666 0.14 11.13 -13.20
CA CYS A 666 -1.23 10.88 -13.66
C CYS A 666 -2.00 10.01 -12.65
N TYR A 667 -3.32 10.01 -12.75
CA TYR A 667 -4.13 9.01 -12.06
C TYR A 667 -3.91 7.61 -12.64
N ALA A 668 -3.85 6.62 -11.79
CA ALA A 668 -4.11 5.24 -12.17
C ALA A 668 -5.62 5.02 -12.36
N SER A 669 -6.03 3.88 -12.90
CA SER A 669 -7.46 3.57 -13.09
C SER A 669 -8.28 3.69 -11.80
N THR A 670 -7.71 3.33 -10.66
CA THR A 670 -8.31 3.48 -9.33
C THR A 670 -8.46 4.94 -8.92
N GLY A 671 -7.51 5.80 -9.32
CA GLY A 671 -7.53 7.24 -9.03
C GLY A 671 -8.62 7.98 -9.80
N GLU A 672 -8.92 7.56 -11.03
CA GLU A 672 -10.03 8.15 -11.80
C GLU A 672 -11.38 7.89 -11.12
N VAL A 673 -11.55 6.73 -10.49
CA VAL A 673 -12.77 6.42 -9.72
C VAL A 673 -12.83 7.26 -8.44
N LEU A 674 -11.74 7.31 -7.66
CA LEU A 674 -11.70 8.12 -6.43
C LEU A 674 -11.97 9.61 -6.70
N LYS A 675 -11.50 10.12 -7.84
CA LYS A 675 -11.79 11.49 -8.27
C LYS A 675 -13.25 11.70 -8.67
N LEU A 676 -13.90 10.68 -9.22
CA LEU A 676 -15.29 10.75 -9.69
C LEU A 676 -16.29 10.81 -8.53
N TYR A 677 -16.03 10.09 -7.44
CA TYR A 677 -16.85 10.07 -6.23
C TYR A 677 -16.63 11.31 -5.37
#